data_6bfac3aa342bddfb8e1ae43cfe16d297
#
_entry.id   6bfac3aa342bddfb8e1ae43cfe16d297
#
_cell.length_a   1.000
_cell.length_b   1.000
_cell.length_c   1.000
_cell.angle_alpha   90.00
_cell.angle_beta   90.00
_cell.angle_gamma   90.00
#
_symmetry.space_group_name_H-M   'P 1'
#
loop_
_entity.id
_entity.type
_entity.pdbx_description
1 polymer ?
#
loop_
_entity_poly.entity_id
_entity_poly.type
_entity_poly.pdbx_seq_one_letter_code
_entity_poly.pdbx_strand_id
1 'polypeptide(L)'
;AVFIEKNYDLATWQLLLVYLIPYLLIGHETLGEAAEGIAKGDMFNENFLMAIATIGALCIGFFPGSDTEFPEAVFVMLFFQVGELFEGYAEGKSRDSISHLMNIRPDVANVERNGKVESVSPEDVKIGETIVIRPGEKVPLDGIVVEGSSALNTIALTGESMPRDLNEGDTIMSGCINLSGVVRVRTTKSFGESTVSKIISLVESADKNKSKSEAFITRFARVYTPIVVFAAIALAVIPPFLAATGIVGEGTFGENFPLWLNRALIFLVVSCPCALVISVPLTFFGGIGGASRNGILIKGSNYMDALAKVGTVVFDKTGTLTHGEFAVAAVHADDSCPDHSSHNADNVHIGEYSDKEKILLHLAAHAEHFTTHPVGAALRTAFPQEATDGCEVTDVEEIAGQGIRAKVNGKVVCVGNKKMMESIGAQWHDCNQVGTIIHVAIDGKYAGHIVINDTLKEGSAHAIRELKELGVEKTVMLTGDRREVGEDVAHKLGLDECRAELLPTDKVSHVEQLLKTKPAGKTLAYVGDGINDAPVLKRADVGIAMGGLGSDAAIEAADVVLMDDDPRKIALAVKIARRTIHIAHENVIFAIGVKVAVLILATIGLGTMWMAVFADVGVTVLAVLNAMRSLGKNRLFYR
;
A
#
# COMPACT_ATOMS: atom_id res chain seq x y z
N ALA A 1 -34.66 35.64 14.12
CA ALA A 1 -34.19 36.11 15.42
C ALA A 1 -33.53 37.47 15.29
N VAL A 2 -32.43 37.68 14.59
CA VAL A 2 -31.70 38.96 14.41
C VAL A 2 -32.58 40.08 13.90
N PHE A 3 -33.54 39.81 12.97
CA PHE A 3 -34.50 40.81 12.49
C PHE A 3 -35.47 41.24 13.57
N ILE A 4 -35.92 40.33 14.44
CA ILE A 4 -36.84 40.63 15.55
C ILE A 4 -36.12 41.48 16.61
N GLU A 5 -34.87 41.11 16.96
CA GLU A 5 -34.05 41.86 17.90
C GLU A 5 -33.80 43.31 17.46
N LYS A 6 -33.55 43.55 16.16
CA LYS A 6 -33.32 44.90 15.62
C LYS A 6 -34.55 45.78 15.56
N ASN A 7 -35.78 45.22 15.51
CA ASN A 7 -37.02 45.98 15.29
C ASN A 7 -37.93 46.05 16.53
N TYR A 8 -37.66 45.28 17.58
CA TYR A 8 -38.49 45.20 18.78
C TYR A 8 -37.59 45.24 20.03
N ASP A 9 -37.91 46.15 20.95
CA ASP A 9 -37.26 46.21 22.27
C ASP A 9 -37.83 45.10 23.16
N LEU A 10 -37.17 43.94 23.14
CA LEU A 10 -37.57 42.76 23.90
C LEU A 10 -36.75 42.64 25.19
N ALA A 11 -37.39 42.20 26.27
CA ALA A 11 -36.66 41.84 27.49
C ALA A 11 -35.73 40.64 27.22
N THR A 12 -34.58 40.53 27.93
CA THR A 12 -33.55 39.49 27.74
C THR A 12 -34.13 38.07 27.71
N TRP A 13 -35.12 37.75 28.57
CA TRP A 13 -35.74 36.41 28.57
C TRP A 13 -36.63 36.17 27.33
N GLN A 14 -37.24 37.19 26.76
CA GLN A 14 -38.03 37.10 25.51
C GLN A 14 -37.09 36.88 24.32
N LEU A 15 -35.99 37.61 24.32
CA LEU A 15 -34.95 37.46 23.33
C LEU A 15 -34.32 36.04 23.37
N LEU A 16 -34.06 35.52 24.56
CA LEU A 16 -33.62 34.14 24.72
C LEU A 16 -34.61 33.14 24.07
N LEU A 17 -35.92 33.29 24.27
CA LEU A 17 -36.90 32.39 23.66
C LEU A 17 -36.86 32.43 22.13
N VAL A 18 -36.64 33.60 21.55
CA VAL A 18 -36.53 33.79 20.10
C VAL A 18 -35.28 33.08 19.53
N TYR A 19 -34.15 33.11 20.26
CA TYR A 19 -32.90 32.45 19.83
C TYR A 19 -32.85 30.98 20.23
N LEU A 20 -33.56 30.56 21.27
CA LEU A 20 -33.59 29.17 21.72
C LEU A 20 -34.19 28.22 20.67
N ILE A 21 -35.19 28.70 19.91
CA ILE A 21 -35.81 27.89 18.85
C ILE A 21 -34.80 27.50 17.77
N PRO A 22 -34.12 28.44 17.07
CA PRO A 22 -33.10 28.06 16.09
C PRO A 22 -31.92 27.33 16.72
N TYR A 23 -31.52 27.67 17.95
CA TYR A 23 -30.45 26.98 18.66
C TYR A 23 -30.74 25.48 18.86
N LEU A 24 -31.95 25.15 19.34
CA LEU A 24 -32.36 23.76 19.54
C LEU A 24 -32.61 23.03 18.21
N LEU A 25 -33.14 23.69 17.19
CA LEU A 25 -33.32 23.09 15.87
C LEU A 25 -32.00 22.73 15.21
N ILE A 26 -30.98 23.56 15.35
CA ILE A 26 -29.67 23.34 14.76
C ILE A 26 -28.85 22.38 15.64
N GLY A 27 -28.87 22.58 16.95
CA GLY A 27 -27.97 21.91 17.89
C GLY A 27 -28.50 20.61 18.49
N HIS A 28 -29.71 20.12 18.12
CA HIS A 28 -30.32 18.97 18.77
C HIS A 28 -29.45 17.73 18.73
N GLU A 29 -28.71 17.49 17.64
CA GLU A 29 -27.83 16.36 17.43
C GLU A 29 -26.59 16.48 18.34
N THR A 30 -25.89 17.62 18.28
CA THR A 30 -24.72 17.92 19.13
C THR A 30 -25.07 17.86 20.62
N LEU A 31 -26.20 18.42 21.03
CA LEU A 31 -26.64 18.37 22.41
C LEU A 31 -27.02 16.95 22.85
N GLY A 32 -27.65 16.18 21.96
CA GLY A 32 -27.96 14.76 22.18
C GLY A 32 -26.71 13.93 22.39
N GLU A 33 -25.71 14.05 21.53
CA GLU A 33 -24.44 13.35 21.61
C GLU A 33 -23.61 13.78 22.83
N ALA A 34 -23.63 15.07 23.19
CA ALA A 34 -23.03 15.54 24.43
C ALA A 34 -23.66 14.89 25.67
N ALA A 35 -25.01 14.82 25.71
CA ALA A 35 -25.72 14.16 26.80
C ALA A 35 -25.45 12.66 26.87
N GLU A 36 -25.39 11.99 25.72
CA GLU A 36 -25.05 10.57 25.63
C GLU A 36 -23.59 10.30 26.07
N GLY A 37 -22.65 11.17 25.68
CA GLY A 37 -21.25 11.12 26.11
C GLY A 37 -21.11 11.21 27.63
N ILE A 38 -21.84 12.14 28.27
CA ILE A 38 -21.88 12.26 29.72
C ILE A 38 -22.42 10.97 30.36
N ALA A 39 -23.49 10.41 29.81
CA ALA A 39 -24.10 9.18 30.33
C ALA A 39 -23.18 7.95 30.21
N LYS A 40 -22.35 7.91 29.17
CA LYS A 40 -21.36 6.82 28.92
C LYS A 40 -20.02 7.03 29.64
N GLY A 41 -19.82 8.19 30.30
CA GLY A 41 -18.57 8.53 30.99
C GLY A 41 -17.47 9.09 30.08
N ASP A 42 -17.77 9.40 28.82
CA ASP A 42 -16.92 10.09 27.87
C ASP A 42 -17.27 11.59 27.80
N MET A 43 -17.02 12.27 28.92
CA MET A 43 -17.47 13.65 29.14
C MET A 43 -16.62 14.70 28.43
N PHE A 44 -15.48 14.36 27.82
CA PHE A 44 -14.55 15.35 27.27
C PHE A 44 -14.40 15.23 25.75
N ASN A 45 -15.51 14.99 25.05
CA ASN A 45 -15.58 15.02 23.60
C ASN A 45 -15.85 16.43 23.06
N GLU A 46 -15.74 16.62 21.75
CA GLU A 46 -15.98 17.89 21.06
C GLU A 46 -17.42 18.42 21.24
N ASN A 47 -18.42 17.55 21.17
CA ASN A 47 -19.83 17.89 21.33
C ASN A 47 -20.12 18.47 22.72
N PHE A 48 -19.49 17.91 23.76
CA PHE A 48 -19.58 18.42 25.12
C PHE A 48 -18.95 19.82 25.24
N LEU A 49 -17.77 20.06 24.63
CA LEU A 49 -17.12 21.36 24.66
C LEU A 49 -17.98 22.43 23.96
N MET A 50 -18.55 22.08 22.80
CA MET A 50 -19.42 22.96 22.04
C MET A 50 -20.74 23.25 22.79
N ALA A 51 -21.33 22.22 23.39
CA ALA A 51 -22.55 22.40 24.22
C ALA A 51 -22.29 23.33 25.40
N ILE A 52 -21.23 23.16 26.17
CA ILE A 52 -20.88 24.03 27.30
C ILE A 52 -20.62 25.46 26.83
N ALA A 53 -19.84 25.63 25.76
CA ALA A 53 -19.51 26.96 25.25
C ALA A 53 -20.75 27.73 24.78
N THR A 54 -21.65 27.09 24.03
CA THR A 54 -22.85 27.73 23.49
C THR A 54 -23.93 27.94 24.55
N ILE A 55 -24.13 27.01 25.49
CA ILE A 55 -25.00 27.20 26.65
C ILE A 55 -24.46 28.33 27.55
N GLY A 56 -23.14 28.38 27.78
CA GLY A 56 -22.48 29.45 28.50
C GLY A 56 -22.72 30.82 27.85
N ALA A 57 -22.62 30.92 26.53
CA ALA A 57 -22.92 32.14 25.76
C ALA A 57 -24.39 32.57 25.88
N LEU A 58 -25.34 31.62 25.90
CA LEU A 58 -26.75 31.92 26.19
C LEU A 58 -27.00 32.41 27.63
N CYS A 59 -26.16 32.01 28.59
CA CYS A 59 -26.28 32.40 29.98
C CYS A 59 -25.65 33.77 30.29
N ILE A 60 -24.64 34.22 29.54
CA ILE A 60 -23.93 35.49 29.79
C ILE A 60 -24.87 36.70 29.83
N GLY A 61 -25.85 36.77 28.93
CA GLY A 61 -26.79 37.89 28.84
C GLY A 61 -27.67 38.12 30.08
N PHE A 62 -27.63 37.21 31.07
CA PHE A 62 -28.35 37.36 32.34
C PHE A 62 -27.50 37.93 33.48
N PHE A 63 -26.23 38.18 33.24
CA PHE A 63 -25.36 38.82 34.23
C PHE A 63 -25.49 40.35 34.15
N PRO A 64 -25.48 41.05 35.29
CA PRO A 64 -25.61 42.52 35.30
C PRO A 64 -24.44 43.17 34.54
N GLY A 65 -24.76 44.04 33.57
CA GLY A 65 -23.76 44.79 32.81
C GLY A 65 -23.10 44.06 31.65
N SER A 66 -23.59 42.86 31.29
CA SER A 66 -23.12 42.10 30.13
C SER A 66 -24.08 42.28 28.93
N ASP A 67 -23.48 42.30 27.74
CA ASP A 67 -24.25 42.23 26.49
C ASP A 67 -24.73 40.78 26.24
N THR A 68 -25.80 40.65 25.44
CA THR A 68 -26.33 39.34 25.05
C THR A 68 -25.49 38.73 23.93
N GLU A 69 -25.04 37.47 24.08
CA GLU A 69 -24.27 36.70 23.08
C GLU A 69 -25.14 35.59 22.44
N PHE A 70 -26.48 35.83 22.35
CA PHE A 70 -27.43 34.84 21.82
C PHE A 70 -27.23 34.57 20.33
N PRO A 71 -27.01 35.61 19.46
CA PRO A 71 -26.66 35.38 18.07
C PRO A 71 -25.41 34.50 17.90
N GLU A 72 -24.37 34.80 18.69
CA GLU A 72 -23.09 34.11 18.67
C GLU A 72 -23.27 32.63 19.00
N ALA A 73 -24.06 32.30 20.03
CA ALA A 73 -24.35 30.92 20.42
C ALA A 73 -24.98 30.11 19.28
N VAL A 74 -25.96 30.72 18.58
CA VAL A 74 -26.65 30.09 17.44
C VAL A 74 -25.70 29.94 16.25
N PHE A 75 -24.91 30.96 15.95
CA PHE A 75 -23.96 30.90 14.84
C PHE A 75 -22.83 29.91 15.09
N VAL A 76 -22.28 29.83 16.30
CA VAL A 76 -21.29 28.82 16.67
C VAL A 76 -21.82 27.41 16.42
N MET A 77 -23.04 27.13 16.90
CA MET A 77 -23.68 25.83 16.68
C MET A 77 -23.94 25.55 15.21
N LEU A 78 -24.40 26.57 14.43
CA LEU A 78 -24.60 26.43 12.99
C LEU A 78 -23.31 26.08 12.24
N PHE A 79 -22.24 26.83 12.51
CA PHE A 79 -20.96 26.57 11.85
C PHE A 79 -20.35 25.25 12.27
N PHE A 80 -20.54 24.83 13.52
CA PHE A 80 -20.12 23.50 13.97
C PHE A 80 -20.83 22.40 13.15
N GLN A 81 -22.17 22.50 13.00
CA GLN A 81 -22.93 21.54 12.17
C GLN A 81 -22.52 21.56 10.70
N VAL A 82 -22.18 22.73 10.14
CA VAL A 82 -21.61 22.81 8.79
C VAL A 82 -20.24 22.10 8.73
N GLY A 83 -19.42 22.23 9.77
CA GLY A 83 -18.14 21.50 9.89
C GLY A 83 -18.33 19.99 9.89
N GLU A 84 -19.24 19.48 10.72
CA GLU A 84 -19.62 18.06 10.81
C GLU A 84 -20.13 17.52 9.46
N LEU A 85 -20.94 18.30 8.73
CA LEU A 85 -21.43 17.93 7.40
C LEU A 85 -20.27 17.78 6.40
N PHE A 86 -19.30 18.71 6.41
CA PHE A 86 -18.12 18.64 5.55
C PHE A 86 -17.22 17.47 5.92
N GLU A 87 -17.10 17.15 7.22
CA GLU A 87 -16.38 16.00 7.73
C GLU A 87 -16.98 14.70 7.21
N GLY A 88 -18.29 14.49 7.43
CA GLY A 88 -19.00 13.31 6.96
C GLY A 88 -18.91 13.12 5.43
N TYR A 89 -19.00 14.23 4.67
CA TYR A 89 -18.81 14.21 3.21
C TYR A 89 -17.39 13.79 2.82
N ALA A 90 -16.38 14.33 3.47
CA ALA A 90 -14.99 14.03 3.16
C ALA A 90 -14.61 12.60 3.58
N GLU A 91 -15.09 12.13 4.73
CA GLU A 91 -14.93 10.75 5.18
C GLU A 91 -15.63 9.79 4.22
N GLY A 92 -16.87 10.06 3.83
CA GLY A 92 -17.61 9.30 2.84
C GLY A 92 -16.85 9.21 1.51
N LYS A 93 -16.34 10.32 0.99
CA LYS A 93 -15.58 10.35 -0.26
C LYS A 93 -14.23 9.65 -0.15
N SER A 94 -13.58 9.65 0.99
CA SER A 94 -12.36 8.89 1.25
C SER A 94 -12.66 7.39 1.33
N ARG A 95 -13.74 7.01 2.01
CA ARG A 95 -14.23 5.62 2.04
C ARG A 95 -14.72 5.16 0.67
N ASP A 96 -15.38 6.00 -0.12
CA ASP A 96 -15.78 5.70 -1.50
C ASP A 96 -14.57 5.45 -2.41
N SER A 97 -13.45 6.09 -2.16
CA SER A 97 -12.22 5.83 -2.92
C SER A 97 -11.62 4.46 -2.61
N ILE A 98 -11.81 3.98 -1.39
CA ILE A 98 -11.53 2.59 -0.97
C ILE A 98 -12.65 1.66 -1.48
N SER A 99 -13.90 2.11 -1.44
CA SER A 99 -15.07 1.39 -1.94
C SER A 99 -15.09 1.22 -3.47
N HIS A 100 -14.36 2.02 -4.24
CA HIS A 100 -14.11 1.70 -5.66
C HIS A 100 -13.34 0.39 -5.83
N LEU A 101 -12.54 -0.02 -4.84
CA LEU A 101 -12.00 -1.37 -4.76
C LEU A 101 -13.09 -2.39 -4.36
N MET A 102 -14.07 -2.00 -3.56
CA MET A 102 -15.24 -2.86 -3.26
C MET A 102 -16.17 -3.01 -4.46
N ASN A 103 -16.16 -2.08 -5.42
CA ASN A 103 -16.84 -2.22 -6.71
C ASN A 103 -16.23 -3.33 -7.61
N ILE A 104 -15.10 -3.90 -7.20
CA ILE A 104 -14.53 -5.10 -7.84
C ILE A 104 -15.36 -6.34 -7.49
N ARG A 105 -16.10 -6.34 -6.37
CA ARG A 105 -16.93 -7.47 -5.94
C ARG A 105 -17.99 -7.78 -7.01
N PRO A 106 -18.03 -9.01 -7.51
CA PRO A 106 -19.11 -9.45 -8.41
C PRO A 106 -20.38 -9.72 -7.61
N ASP A 107 -21.52 -9.32 -8.15
CA ASP A 107 -22.81 -9.52 -7.49
C ASP A 107 -23.37 -10.92 -7.76
N VAL A 108 -23.03 -11.51 -8.91
CA VAL A 108 -23.55 -12.81 -9.36
C VAL A 108 -22.46 -13.63 -10.05
N ALA A 109 -22.59 -14.95 -9.99
CA ALA A 109 -21.81 -15.92 -10.74
C ALA A 109 -22.76 -16.76 -11.62
N ASN A 110 -22.45 -16.92 -12.91
CA ASN A 110 -23.20 -17.77 -13.82
C ASN A 110 -22.56 -19.16 -13.84
N VAL A 111 -23.15 -20.12 -13.13
CA VAL A 111 -22.62 -21.47 -12.96
C VAL A 111 -23.30 -22.42 -13.94
N GLU A 112 -22.54 -23.27 -14.61
CA GLU A 112 -23.08 -24.33 -15.48
C GLU A 112 -23.35 -25.62 -14.66
N ARG A 113 -24.64 -25.93 -14.47
CA ARG A 113 -25.09 -27.14 -13.78
C ARG A 113 -26.03 -27.92 -14.67
N ASN A 114 -25.77 -29.20 -14.89
CA ASN A 114 -26.60 -30.10 -15.71
C ASN A 114 -26.88 -29.55 -17.13
N GLY A 115 -25.90 -28.88 -17.76
CA GLY A 115 -26.01 -28.28 -19.09
C GLY A 115 -26.88 -27.01 -19.15
N LYS A 116 -27.21 -26.40 -17.99
CA LYS A 116 -27.92 -25.11 -17.90
C LYS A 116 -27.07 -24.14 -17.11
N VAL A 117 -27.08 -22.88 -17.53
CA VAL A 117 -26.41 -21.79 -16.83
C VAL A 117 -27.40 -21.19 -15.84
N GLU A 118 -27.03 -21.20 -14.56
CA GLU A 118 -27.79 -20.64 -13.44
C GLU A 118 -27.02 -19.46 -12.84
N SER A 119 -27.71 -18.35 -12.60
CA SER A 119 -27.14 -17.20 -11.88
C SER A 119 -27.32 -17.39 -10.38
N VAL A 120 -26.23 -17.50 -9.65
CA VAL A 120 -26.21 -17.72 -8.19
C VAL A 120 -25.31 -16.67 -7.51
N SER A 121 -25.39 -16.57 -6.18
CA SER A 121 -24.40 -15.78 -5.42
C SER A 121 -23.02 -16.41 -5.58
N PRO A 122 -21.94 -15.61 -5.75
CA PRO A 122 -20.57 -16.14 -5.76
C PRO A 122 -20.22 -16.99 -4.52
N GLU A 123 -20.88 -16.74 -3.40
CA GLU A 123 -20.70 -17.49 -2.14
C GLU A 123 -21.24 -18.94 -2.22
N ASP A 124 -22.21 -19.19 -3.12
CA ASP A 124 -22.84 -20.49 -3.30
C ASP A 124 -22.13 -21.38 -4.34
N VAL A 125 -21.06 -20.87 -4.95
CA VAL A 125 -20.27 -21.61 -5.95
C VAL A 125 -19.23 -22.48 -5.26
N LYS A 126 -19.21 -23.77 -5.61
CA LYS A 126 -18.26 -24.74 -5.05
C LYS A 126 -16.98 -24.79 -5.88
N ILE A 127 -15.88 -25.17 -5.23
CA ILE A 127 -14.61 -25.43 -5.91
C ILE A 127 -14.80 -26.58 -6.91
N GLY A 128 -14.30 -26.38 -8.13
CA GLY A 128 -14.40 -27.34 -9.23
C GLY A 128 -15.65 -27.17 -10.12
N GLU A 129 -16.62 -26.31 -9.76
CA GLU A 129 -17.72 -25.95 -10.64
C GLU A 129 -17.25 -25.07 -11.79
N THR A 130 -17.92 -25.18 -12.93
CA THR A 130 -17.62 -24.36 -14.11
C THR A 130 -18.51 -23.13 -14.14
N ILE A 131 -17.90 -21.95 -14.21
CA ILE A 131 -18.58 -20.67 -14.37
C ILE A 131 -18.41 -20.17 -15.80
N VAL A 132 -19.43 -19.49 -16.32
CA VAL A 132 -19.46 -18.89 -17.66
C VAL A 132 -19.38 -17.38 -17.51
N ILE A 133 -18.38 -16.75 -18.14
CA ILE A 133 -18.13 -15.32 -18.03
C ILE A 133 -18.24 -14.70 -19.43
N ARG A 134 -19.19 -13.80 -19.58
CA ARG A 134 -19.47 -13.13 -20.87
C ARG A 134 -18.69 -11.82 -20.98
N PRO A 135 -18.52 -11.28 -22.20
CA PRO A 135 -17.96 -9.94 -22.39
C PRO A 135 -18.70 -8.89 -21.56
N GLY A 136 -17.92 -8.03 -20.87
CA GLY A 136 -18.42 -7.00 -19.96
C GLY A 136 -18.71 -7.48 -18.53
N GLU A 137 -18.72 -8.79 -18.26
CA GLU A 137 -18.94 -9.33 -16.92
C GLU A 137 -17.64 -9.34 -16.09
N LYS A 138 -17.81 -9.16 -14.78
CA LYS A 138 -16.72 -9.34 -13.82
C LYS A 138 -16.49 -10.81 -13.54
N VAL A 139 -15.25 -11.21 -13.42
CA VAL A 139 -14.86 -12.57 -13.01
C VAL A 139 -15.26 -12.80 -11.55
N PRO A 140 -16.18 -13.74 -11.26
CA PRO A 140 -16.71 -13.89 -9.90
C PRO A 140 -15.78 -14.65 -8.94
N LEU A 141 -15.02 -15.63 -9.43
CA LEU A 141 -14.11 -16.45 -8.63
C LEU A 141 -12.81 -16.72 -9.39
N ASP A 142 -11.77 -17.02 -8.63
CA ASP A 142 -10.49 -17.46 -9.19
C ASP A 142 -10.63 -18.87 -9.79
N GLY A 143 -9.97 -19.11 -10.92
CA GLY A 143 -10.05 -20.38 -11.60
C GLY A 143 -9.05 -20.57 -12.74
N ILE A 144 -9.28 -21.64 -13.52
CA ILE A 144 -8.51 -21.98 -14.73
C ILE A 144 -9.49 -22.00 -15.91
N VAL A 145 -9.10 -21.37 -17.00
CA VAL A 145 -9.87 -21.37 -18.25
C VAL A 145 -9.89 -22.79 -18.84
N VAL A 146 -11.07 -23.34 -19.01
CA VAL A 146 -11.26 -24.69 -19.60
C VAL A 146 -11.73 -24.62 -21.04
N GLU A 147 -12.31 -23.49 -21.47
CA GLU A 147 -12.77 -23.29 -22.84
C GLU A 147 -12.88 -21.79 -23.15
N GLY A 148 -12.44 -21.40 -24.34
CA GLY A 148 -12.55 -20.04 -24.86
C GLY A 148 -11.28 -19.22 -24.72
N SER A 149 -11.26 -18.07 -25.40
CA SER A 149 -10.18 -17.08 -25.32
C SER A 149 -10.79 -15.67 -25.23
N SER A 150 -10.09 -14.76 -24.56
CA SER A 150 -10.52 -13.38 -24.37
C SER A 150 -9.35 -12.46 -24.05
N ALA A 151 -9.66 -11.17 -23.81
CA ALA A 151 -8.77 -10.22 -23.16
C ALA A 151 -9.41 -9.76 -21.83
N LEU A 152 -8.60 -9.62 -20.79
CA LEU A 152 -9.02 -9.18 -19.46
C LEU A 152 -8.59 -7.74 -19.19
N ASN A 153 -9.51 -6.94 -18.69
CA ASN A 153 -9.17 -5.67 -18.07
C ASN A 153 -8.82 -5.92 -16.59
N THR A 154 -7.56 -5.69 -16.26
CA THR A 154 -7.01 -5.89 -14.91
C THR A 154 -6.77 -4.58 -14.16
N ILE A 155 -7.14 -3.41 -14.75
CA ILE A 155 -6.86 -2.07 -14.20
C ILE A 155 -7.29 -1.96 -12.73
N ALA A 156 -8.45 -2.51 -12.39
CA ALA A 156 -9.00 -2.42 -11.03
C ALA A 156 -8.18 -3.19 -9.99
N LEU A 157 -7.43 -4.22 -10.41
CA LEU A 157 -6.58 -5.05 -9.56
C LEU A 157 -5.12 -4.61 -9.59
N THR A 158 -4.54 -4.55 -10.79
CA THR A 158 -3.09 -4.31 -10.96
C THR A 158 -2.74 -2.84 -11.24
N GLY A 159 -3.72 -2.04 -11.65
CA GLY A 159 -3.49 -0.67 -12.13
C GLY A 159 -2.94 -0.59 -13.56
N GLU A 160 -2.71 -1.73 -14.22
CA GLU A 160 -2.20 -1.78 -15.59
C GLU A 160 -3.28 -1.44 -16.61
N SER A 161 -2.97 -0.53 -17.54
CA SER A 161 -3.92 -0.09 -18.58
C SER A 161 -3.99 -1.03 -19.78
N MET A 162 -2.99 -1.91 -19.98
CA MET A 162 -2.97 -2.87 -21.07
C MET A 162 -3.81 -4.09 -20.70
N PRO A 163 -4.77 -4.51 -21.55
CA PRO A 163 -5.49 -5.76 -21.36
C PRO A 163 -4.53 -6.95 -21.40
N ARG A 164 -4.79 -7.95 -20.57
CA ARG A 164 -4.06 -9.22 -20.56
C ARG A 164 -4.80 -10.23 -21.43
N ASP A 165 -4.13 -10.85 -22.38
CA ASP A 165 -4.69 -11.95 -23.17
C ASP A 165 -4.91 -13.17 -22.28
N LEU A 166 -5.98 -13.90 -22.58
CA LEU A 166 -6.45 -15.06 -21.84
C LEU A 166 -6.76 -16.20 -22.80
N ASN A 167 -6.12 -17.33 -22.60
CA ASN A 167 -6.28 -18.54 -23.40
C ASN A 167 -6.69 -19.74 -22.53
N GLU A 168 -7.06 -20.84 -23.16
CA GLU A 168 -7.35 -22.09 -22.49
C GLU A 168 -6.10 -22.61 -21.71
N GLY A 169 -6.30 -22.99 -20.46
CA GLY A 169 -5.25 -23.38 -19.53
C GLY A 169 -4.71 -22.25 -18.65
N ASP A 170 -4.99 -20.99 -18.99
CA ASP A 170 -4.54 -19.84 -18.18
C ASP A 170 -5.31 -19.69 -16.88
N THR A 171 -4.65 -19.15 -15.87
CA THR A 171 -5.29 -18.77 -14.61
C THR A 171 -5.98 -17.42 -14.72
N ILE A 172 -7.21 -17.34 -14.20
CA ILE A 172 -7.99 -16.11 -14.14
C ILE A 172 -8.28 -15.74 -12.68
N MET A 173 -8.20 -14.44 -12.39
CA MET A 173 -8.43 -13.89 -11.05
C MET A 173 -9.80 -13.23 -10.97
N SER A 174 -10.48 -13.40 -9.83
CA SER A 174 -11.71 -12.69 -9.53
C SER A 174 -11.51 -11.17 -9.52
N GLY A 175 -12.53 -10.42 -9.95
CA GLY A 175 -12.49 -8.96 -10.02
C GLY A 175 -11.98 -8.36 -11.32
N CYS A 176 -11.34 -9.13 -12.22
CA CYS A 176 -11.08 -8.71 -13.59
C CYS A 176 -12.38 -8.54 -14.37
N ILE A 177 -12.37 -7.74 -15.43
CA ILE A 177 -13.50 -7.61 -16.36
C ILE A 177 -13.15 -8.32 -17.67
N ASN A 178 -13.99 -9.24 -18.09
CA ASN A 178 -13.87 -9.91 -19.38
C ASN A 178 -14.23 -8.94 -20.51
N LEU A 179 -13.38 -8.79 -21.55
CA LEU A 179 -13.57 -7.76 -22.59
C LEU A 179 -14.20 -8.28 -23.88
N SER A 180 -13.84 -9.48 -24.36
CA SER A 180 -14.15 -9.86 -25.76
C SER A 180 -14.86 -11.21 -25.91
N GLY A 181 -14.25 -12.32 -25.49
CA GLY A 181 -14.78 -13.66 -25.70
C GLY A 181 -15.62 -14.19 -24.53
N VAL A 182 -16.46 -15.17 -24.78
CA VAL A 182 -17.08 -15.95 -23.68
C VAL A 182 -16.07 -16.99 -23.22
N VAL A 183 -15.79 -17.03 -21.93
CA VAL A 183 -14.86 -17.99 -21.34
C VAL A 183 -15.56 -18.87 -20.30
N ARG A 184 -15.24 -20.16 -20.29
CA ARG A 184 -15.62 -21.10 -19.26
C ARG A 184 -14.45 -21.35 -18.33
N VAL A 185 -14.68 -21.17 -17.04
CA VAL A 185 -13.64 -21.21 -16.01
C VAL A 185 -14.02 -22.23 -14.95
N ARG A 186 -13.11 -23.17 -14.67
CA ARG A 186 -13.24 -24.08 -13.53
C ARG A 186 -12.70 -23.39 -12.29
N THR A 187 -13.55 -23.25 -11.29
CA THR A 187 -13.21 -22.58 -10.03
C THR A 187 -12.16 -23.37 -9.23
N THR A 188 -11.15 -22.67 -8.73
CA THR A 188 -10.05 -23.25 -7.92
C THR A 188 -10.12 -22.88 -6.46
N LYS A 189 -10.84 -21.79 -6.13
CA LYS A 189 -10.99 -21.28 -4.75
C LYS A 189 -12.46 -21.01 -4.43
N SER A 190 -12.80 -21.05 -3.15
CA SER A 190 -14.09 -20.55 -2.64
C SER A 190 -14.14 -19.02 -2.71
N PHE A 191 -15.34 -18.41 -2.62
CA PHE A 191 -15.47 -16.95 -2.67
C PHE A 191 -14.69 -16.26 -1.54
N GLY A 192 -14.73 -16.79 -0.31
CA GLY A 192 -13.98 -16.23 0.83
C GLY A 192 -12.46 -16.27 0.66
N GLU A 193 -11.95 -17.20 -0.16
CA GLU A 193 -10.52 -17.35 -0.47
C GLU A 193 -10.14 -16.69 -1.81
N SER A 194 -11.10 -16.10 -2.51
CA SER A 194 -10.88 -15.45 -3.79
C SER A 194 -10.01 -14.19 -3.65
N THR A 195 -9.33 -13.82 -4.72
CA THR A 195 -8.47 -12.63 -4.80
C THR A 195 -9.24 -11.37 -4.37
N VAL A 196 -10.46 -11.19 -4.84
CA VAL A 196 -11.33 -10.05 -4.47
C VAL A 196 -11.61 -10.02 -2.97
N SER A 197 -12.04 -11.14 -2.38
CA SER A 197 -12.36 -11.22 -0.95
C SER A 197 -11.14 -10.89 -0.08
N LYS A 198 -9.96 -11.37 -0.47
CA LYS A 198 -8.70 -11.05 0.24
C LYS A 198 -8.35 -9.57 0.15
N ILE A 199 -8.46 -8.96 -1.03
CA ILE A 199 -8.22 -7.53 -1.21
C ILE A 199 -9.15 -6.71 -0.32
N ILE A 200 -10.45 -7.03 -0.32
CA ILE A 200 -11.45 -6.34 0.51
C ILE A 200 -11.08 -6.48 1.99
N SER A 201 -10.77 -7.68 2.47
CA SER A 201 -10.42 -7.93 3.87
C SER A 201 -9.13 -7.18 4.29
N LEU A 202 -8.15 -7.07 3.41
CA LEU A 202 -6.91 -6.32 3.65
C LEU A 202 -7.19 -4.82 3.80
N VAL A 203 -8.04 -4.28 2.94
CA VAL A 203 -8.43 -2.86 2.99
C VAL A 203 -9.24 -2.57 4.25
N GLU A 204 -10.20 -3.43 4.62
CA GLU A 204 -10.98 -3.29 5.85
C GLU A 204 -10.10 -3.43 7.12
N SER A 205 -9.09 -4.30 7.08
CA SER A 205 -8.17 -4.48 8.21
C SER A 205 -7.14 -3.35 8.35
N ALA A 206 -6.94 -2.53 7.33
CA ALA A 206 -6.01 -1.42 7.37
C ALA A 206 -6.35 -0.39 8.46
N ASP A 207 -7.63 -0.25 8.80
CA ASP A 207 -8.11 0.63 9.88
C ASP A 207 -7.66 0.19 11.28
N LYS A 208 -7.31 -1.09 11.47
CA LYS A 208 -6.85 -1.62 12.76
C LYS A 208 -5.39 -1.27 13.08
N ASN A 209 -4.58 -1.02 12.07
CA ASN A 209 -3.14 -0.78 12.18
C ASN A 209 -2.82 0.73 12.09
N LYS A 210 -3.14 1.47 13.16
CA LYS A 210 -2.93 2.94 13.22
C LYS A 210 -1.46 3.33 13.28
N SER A 211 -1.09 4.38 12.57
CA SER A 211 0.26 4.98 12.62
C SER A 211 0.59 5.50 14.02
N LYS A 212 1.90 5.66 14.31
CA LYS A 212 2.34 6.31 15.56
C LYS A 212 1.81 7.74 15.66
N SER A 213 1.75 8.46 14.55
CA SER A 213 1.23 9.83 14.47
C SER A 213 -0.27 9.86 14.76
N GLU A 214 -1.03 8.95 14.20
CA GLU A 214 -2.48 8.82 14.41
C GLU A 214 -2.82 8.38 15.84
N ALA A 215 -2.11 7.38 16.36
CA ALA A 215 -2.24 6.94 17.75
C ALA A 215 -1.81 8.04 18.76
N PHE A 216 -0.82 8.86 18.40
CA PHE A 216 -0.41 10.01 19.19
C PHE A 216 -1.52 11.07 19.25
N ILE A 217 -2.13 11.42 18.12
CA ILE A 217 -3.21 12.42 18.07
C ILE A 217 -4.42 11.98 18.90
N THR A 218 -4.84 10.72 18.78
CA THR A 218 -5.93 10.17 19.59
C THR A 218 -5.62 10.22 21.09
N ARG A 219 -4.37 9.89 21.47
CA ARG A 219 -3.93 9.95 22.88
C ARG A 219 -3.80 11.40 23.35
N PHE A 220 -3.29 12.28 22.50
CA PHE A 220 -3.16 13.71 22.79
C PHE A 220 -4.53 14.33 23.07
N ALA A 221 -5.52 14.11 22.21
CA ALA A 221 -6.88 14.64 22.41
C ALA A 221 -7.46 14.22 23.76
N ARG A 222 -7.32 12.96 24.16
CA ARG A 222 -7.82 12.43 25.43
C ARG A 222 -7.21 13.13 26.67
N VAL A 223 -5.95 13.55 26.61
CA VAL A 223 -5.26 14.23 27.72
C VAL A 223 -5.46 15.75 27.62
N TYR A 224 -5.43 16.28 26.42
CA TYR A 224 -5.51 17.71 26.14
C TYR A 224 -6.86 18.30 26.55
N THR A 225 -7.99 17.65 26.21
CA THR A 225 -9.33 18.19 26.45
C THR A 225 -9.64 18.45 27.93
N PRO A 226 -9.36 17.53 28.87
CA PRO A 226 -9.51 17.84 30.30
C PRO A 226 -8.66 19.02 30.75
N ILE A 227 -7.40 19.11 30.30
CA ILE A 227 -6.50 20.24 30.65
C ILE A 227 -7.09 21.56 30.21
N VAL A 228 -7.63 21.60 28.99
CA VAL A 228 -8.27 22.80 28.42
C VAL A 228 -9.51 23.21 29.22
N VAL A 229 -10.36 22.26 29.59
CA VAL A 229 -11.56 22.54 30.40
C VAL A 229 -11.18 23.14 31.76
N PHE A 230 -10.21 22.55 32.45
CA PHE A 230 -9.74 23.08 33.73
C PHE A 230 -9.07 24.46 33.56
N ALA A 231 -8.31 24.68 32.48
CA ALA A 231 -7.72 25.97 32.16
C ALA A 231 -8.81 27.04 31.87
N ALA A 232 -9.87 26.70 31.15
CA ALA A 232 -11.00 27.58 30.90
C ALA A 232 -11.73 27.96 32.21
N ILE A 233 -11.97 27.00 33.09
CA ILE A 233 -12.56 27.26 34.41
C ILE A 233 -11.65 28.19 35.24
N ALA A 234 -10.34 27.93 35.25
CA ALA A 234 -9.37 28.77 35.92
C ALA A 234 -9.37 30.20 35.35
N LEU A 235 -9.44 30.35 34.01
CA LEU A 235 -9.51 31.63 33.31
C LEU A 235 -10.81 32.39 33.66
N ALA A 236 -11.94 31.70 33.83
CA ALA A 236 -13.20 32.30 34.22
C ALA A 236 -13.23 32.79 35.67
N VAL A 237 -12.51 32.11 36.59
CA VAL A 237 -12.64 32.34 38.05
C VAL A 237 -11.47 33.11 38.66
N ILE A 238 -10.21 32.76 38.28
CA ILE A 238 -9.03 33.32 38.95
C ILE A 238 -8.86 34.83 38.71
N PRO A 239 -8.95 35.38 37.48
CA PRO A 239 -8.74 36.81 37.29
C PRO A 239 -9.83 37.68 37.96
N PRO A 240 -11.16 37.37 37.90
CA PRO A 240 -12.15 38.10 38.66
C PRO A 240 -11.92 38.05 40.16
N PHE A 241 -11.45 36.91 40.69
CA PHE A 241 -11.13 36.79 42.11
C PHE A 241 -9.93 37.66 42.50
N LEU A 242 -8.88 37.69 41.67
CA LEU A 242 -7.72 38.57 41.90
C LEU A 242 -8.07 40.05 41.80
N ALA A 243 -8.97 40.45 40.91
CA ALA A 243 -9.50 41.81 40.81
C ALA A 243 -10.29 42.17 42.08
N ALA A 244 -11.16 41.29 42.57
CA ALA A 244 -11.91 41.51 43.79
C ALA A 244 -11.03 41.64 45.05
N THR A 245 -9.83 41.05 45.06
CA THR A 245 -8.87 41.17 46.17
C THR A 245 -7.93 42.39 46.01
N GLY A 246 -8.03 43.14 44.90
CA GLY A 246 -7.19 44.33 44.64
C GLY A 246 -5.76 43.99 44.22
N ILE A 247 -5.45 42.74 43.93
CA ILE A 247 -4.10 42.31 43.51
C ILE A 247 -3.87 42.66 42.02
N VAL A 248 -4.90 42.50 41.19
CA VAL A 248 -4.81 42.78 39.73
C VAL A 248 -6.12 43.46 39.28
N GLY A 249 -6.06 44.73 38.88
CA GLY A 249 -7.22 45.51 38.39
C GLY A 249 -8.11 46.06 39.50
N GLU A 250 -9.24 46.69 39.11
CA GLU A 250 -10.25 47.25 39.99
C GLU A 250 -11.62 46.59 39.71
N GLY A 251 -12.53 46.59 40.71
CA GLY A 251 -13.89 46.15 40.60
C GLY A 251 -14.22 44.91 41.44
N THR A 252 -15.49 44.57 41.53
CA THR A 252 -16.01 43.42 42.26
C THR A 252 -15.89 42.13 41.40
N PHE A 253 -15.95 40.95 42.02
CA PHE A 253 -16.01 39.67 41.32
C PHE A 253 -17.17 39.65 40.30
N GLY A 254 -18.37 40.12 40.70
CA GLY A 254 -19.55 40.10 39.86
C GLY A 254 -19.49 41.00 38.61
N GLU A 255 -18.71 42.10 38.69
CA GLU A 255 -18.50 43.00 37.54
C GLU A 255 -17.52 42.45 36.53
N ASN A 256 -16.49 41.75 36.99
CA ASN A 256 -15.44 41.19 36.13
C ASN A 256 -15.75 39.79 35.61
N PHE A 257 -16.58 39.00 36.31
CA PHE A 257 -16.87 37.62 35.98
C PHE A 257 -17.45 37.41 34.57
N PRO A 258 -18.43 38.20 34.09
CA PRO A 258 -18.97 37.99 32.74
C PRO A 258 -17.94 38.17 31.63
N LEU A 259 -17.05 39.18 31.78
CA LEU A 259 -15.98 39.43 30.81
C LEU A 259 -15.01 38.23 30.71
N TRP A 260 -14.58 37.72 31.88
CA TRP A 260 -13.64 36.60 31.91
C TRP A 260 -14.33 35.27 31.57
N LEU A 261 -15.62 35.12 31.85
CA LEU A 261 -16.41 34.00 31.39
C LEU A 261 -16.50 33.98 29.86
N ASN A 262 -16.75 35.13 29.20
CA ASN A 262 -16.78 35.21 27.74
C ASN A 262 -15.41 34.82 27.15
N ARG A 263 -14.29 35.34 27.72
CA ARG A 263 -12.96 34.95 27.30
C ARG A 263 -12.68 33.45 27.47
N ALA A 264 -13.15 32.85 28.58
CA ALA A 264 -13.02 31.45 28.85
C ALA A 264 -13.84 30.58 27.86
N LEU A 265 -15.03 31.02 27.46
CA LEU A 265 -15.86 30.36 26.44
C LEU A 265 -15.19 30.43 25.05
N ILE A 266 -14.68 31.59 24.65
CA ILE A 266 -13.90 31.75 23.43
C ILE A 266 -12.65 30.81 23.45
N PHE A 267 -11.91 30.79 24.58
CA PHE A 267 -10.79 29.90 24.79
C PHE A 267 -11.19 28.42 24.63
N LEU A 268 -12.35 28.03 25.17
CA LEU A 268 -12.86 26.65 25.11
C LEU A 268 -13.16 26.24 23.65
N VAL A 269 -13.87 27.09 22.89
CA VAL A 269 -14.21 26.83 21.47
C VAL A 269 -12.92 26.67 20.64
N VAL A 270 -11.97 27.60 20.75
CA VAL A 270 -10.72 27.56 19.97
C VAL A 270 -9.89 26.31 20.28
N SER A 271 -9.99 25.82 21.51
CA SER A 271 -9.17 24.71 21.99
C SER A 271 -9.59 23.34 21.49
N CYS A 272 -10.75 23.18 20.79
CA CYS A 272 -11.12 21.89 20.20
C CYS A 272 -10.03 21.43 19.19
N PRO A 273 -9.46 20.23 19.29
CA PRO A 273 -8.47 19.75 18.32
C PRO A 273 -9.08 19.17 17.03
N CYS A 274 -10.31 19.56 16.66
CA CYS A 274 -11.12 18.96 15.59
C CYS A 274 -10.35 18.85 14.26
N ALA A 275 -9.69 19.91 13.82
CA ALA A 275 -8.91 19.92 12.59
C ALA A 275 -7.80 18.85 12.57
N LEU A 276 -7.20 18.52 13.72
CA LEU A 276 -6.15 17.51 13.81
C LEU A 276 -6.70 16.10 13.84
N VAL A 277 -7.76 15.90 14.64
CA VAL A 277 -8.37 14.57 14.86
C VAL A 277 -8.98 14.04 13.55
N ILE A 278 -9.49 14.93 12.70
CA ILE A 278 -10.15 14.59 11.46
C ILE A 278 -9.16 14.52 10.28
N SER A 279 -8.38 15.58 10.07
CA SER A 279 -7.58 15.71 8.84
C SER A 279 -6.43 14.71 8.74
N VAL A 280 -5.86 14.25 9.86
CA VAL A 280 -4.73 13.33 9.83
C VAL A 280 -5.14 11.92 9.44
N PRO A 281 -6.14 11.26 10.08
CA PRO A 281 -6.65 9.98 9.60
C PRO A 281 -7.11 10.05 8.15
N LEU A 282 -7.85 11.10 7.78
CA LEU A 282 -8.32 11.31 6.40
C LEU A 282 -7.17 11.38 5.40
N THR A 283 -6.05 12.02 5.76
CA THR A 283 -4.85 12.07 4.92
C THR A 283 -4.26 10.67 4.71
N PHE A 284 -4.18 9.85 5.76
CA PHE A 284 -3.69 8.47 5.66
C PHE A 284 -4.62 7.59 4.81
N PHE A 285 -5.93 7.68 5.04
CA PHE A 285 -6.90 6.95 4.21
C PHE A 285 -6.81 7.36 2.75
N GLY A 286 -6.67 8.66 2.49
CA GLY A 286 -6.43 9.14 1.13
C GLY A 286 -5.15 8.60 0.51
N GLY A 287 -4.06 8.52 1.27
CA GLY A 287 -2.79 7.95 0.84
C GLY A 287 -2.88 6.45 0.55
N ILE A 288 -3.52 5.66 1.42
CA ILE A 288 -3.76 4.23 1.23
C ILE A 288 -4.64 4.00 -0.01
N GLY A 289 -5.73 4.76 -0.16
CA GLY A 289 -6.59 4.69 -1.34
C GLY A 289 -5.87 5.09 -2.64
N GLY A 290 -4.99 6.10 -2.58
CA GLY A 290 -4.14 6.51 -3.70
C GLY A 290 -3.12 5.44 -4.09
N ALA A 291 -2.51 4.75 -3.12
CA ALA A 291 -1.61 3.63 -3.34
C ALA A 291 -2.34 2.45 -3.99
N SER A 292 -3.50 2.11 -3.47
CA SER A 292 -4.31 1.00 -3.97
C SER A 292 -4.75 1.18 -5.42
N ARG A 293 -5.09 2.40 -5.86
CA ARG A 293 -5.38 2.72 -7.27
C ARG A 293 -4.19 2.50 -8.21
N ASN A 294 -2.98 2.43 -7.67
CA ASN A 294 -1.75 2.13 -8.40
C ASN A 294 -1.33 0.67 -8.25
N GLY A 295 -2.21 -0.21 -7.77
CA GLY A 295 -1.92 -1.61 -7.54
C GLY A 295 -0.97 -1.87 -6.36
N ILE A 296 -0.94 -0.97 -5.37
CA ILE A 296 -0.11 -1.08 -4.16
C ILE A 296 -1.03 -1.14 -2.95
N LEU A 297 -1.16 -2.31 -2.33
CA LEU A 297 -1.96 -2.51 -1.12
C LEU A 297 -1.11 -2.29 0.13
N ILE A 298 -1.50 -1.34 0.96
CA ILE A 298 -0.83 -1.03 2.23
C ILE A 298 -1.79 -1.41 3.37
N LYS A 299 -1.38 -2.32 4.25
CA LYS A 299 -2.23 -2.90 5.30
C LYS A 299 -2.47 -2.01 6.52
N GLY A 300 -1.99 -0.77 6.51
CA GLY A 300 -2.24 0.16 7.61
C GLY A 300 -1.43 1.45 7.51
N SER A 301 -1.88 2.46 8.22
CA SER A 301 -1.21 3.77 8.27
C SER A 301 0.16 3.73 8.96
N ASN A 302 0.39 2.77 9.88
CA ASN A 302 1.70 2.53 10.47
C ASN A 302 2.76 2.12 9.43
N TYR A 303 2.38 1.33 8.43
CA TYR A 303 3.28 0.93 7.34
C TYR A 303 3.53 2.07 6.36
N MET A 304 2.54 2.96 6.16
CA MET A 304 2.72 4.20 5.41
C MET A 304 3.78 5.10 6.09
N ASP A 305 3.69 5.26 7.43
CA ASP A 305 4.68 6.02 8.22
C ASP A 305 6.08 5.38 8.15
N ALA A 306 6.14 4.04 8.19
CA ALA A 306 7.39 3.30 8.07
C ALA A 306 8.00 3.41 6.66
N LEU A 307 7.21 3.27 5.58
CA LEU A 307 7.67 3.46 4.19
C LEU A 307 8.23 4.87 3.95
N ALA A 308 7.61 5.91 4.52
CA ALA A 308 8.09 7.29 4.38
C ALA A 308 9.50 7.47 4.95
N LYS A 309 9.86 6.71 5.98
CA LYS A 309 11.14 6.75 6.70
C LYS A 309 12.17 5.75 6.19
N VAL A 310 11.86 4.99 5.14
CA VAL A 310 12.78 3.98 4.61
C VAL A 310 14.14 4.56 4.28
N GLY A 311 15.18 3.99 4.89
CA GLY A 311 16.58 4.31 4.67
C GLY A 311 17.39 3.11 4.17
N THR A 312 16.93 1.89 4.42
CA THR A 312 17.55 0.66 3.91
C THR A 312 16.49 -0.19 3.21
N VAL A 313 16.79 -0.64 1.99
CA VAL A 313 15.95 -1.60 1.26
C VAL A 313 16.74 -2.85 1.00
N VAL A 314 16.20 -3.98 1.41
CA VAL A 314 16.77 -5.31 1.23
C VAL A 314 15.91 -6.06 0.24
N PHE A 315 16.51 -6.60 -0.80
CA PHE A 315 15.83 -7.34 -1.86
C PHE A 315 16.19 -8.81 -1.81
N ASP A 316 15.22 -9.68 -2.00
CA ASP A 316 15.52 -11.00 -2.53
C ASP A 316 15.90 -10.89 -4.01
N LYS A 317 16.62 -11.88 -4.55
CA LYS A 317 16.97 -11.91 -5.97
C LYS A 317 15.83 -12.51 -6.80
N THR A 318 15.54 -13.78 -6.54
CA THR A 318 14.68 -14.63 -7.38
C THR A 318 13.21 -14.26 -7.21
N GLY A 319 12.48 -14.08 -8.33
CA GLY A 319 11.07 -13.66 -8.29
C GLY A 319 10.84 -12.20 -7.88
N THR A 320 11.88 -11.48 -7.43
CA THR A 320 11.81 -10.09 -6.97
C THR A 320 12.49 -9.13 -7.94
N LEU A 321 13.81 -9.23 -8.09
CA LEU A 321 14.59 -8.45 -9.07
C LEU A 321 14.71 -9.16 -10.41
N THR A 322 14.45 -10.46 -10.42
CA THR A 322 14.44 -11.33 -11.58
C THR A 322 13.06 -11.96 -11.74
N HIS A 323 12.78 -12.53 -12.91
CA HIS A 323 11.52 -13.23 -13.17
C HIS A 323 11.40 -14.59 -12.46
N GLY A 324 12.51 -15.15 -11.96
CA GLY A 324 12.55 -16.52 -11.46
C GLY A 324 12.47 -17.56 -12.58
N GLU A 325 12.58 -17.11 -13.82
CA GLU A 325 12.57 -17.93 -15.02
C GLU A 325 13.98 -17.98 -15.61
N PHE A 326 14.46 -19.21 -15.84
CA PHE A 326 15.74 -19.42 -16.46
C PHE A 326 15.65 -19.21 -17.97
N ALA A 327 16.65 -18.53 -18.53
CA ALA A 327 16.79 -18.36 -19.96
C ALA A 327 18.22 -18.70 -20.40
N VAL A 328 18.37 -19.15 -21.64
CA VAL A 328 19.68 -19.37 -22.26
C VAL A 328 20.35 -18.01 -22.48
N ALA A 329 21.45 -17.78 -21.77
CA ALA A 329 22.25 -16.57 -21.86
C ALA A 329 23.35 -16.65 -22.93
N ALA A 330 23.95 -17.84 -23.10
CA ALA A 330 24.95 -18.06 -24.13
C ALA A 330 25.01 -19.55 -24.49
N VAL A 331 25.43 -19.84 -25.71
CA VAL A 331 25.73 -21.20 -26.23
C VAL A 331 27.13 -21.16 -26.79
N HIS A 332 27.99 -22.09 -26.35
CA HIS A 332 29.39 -22.21 -26.79
C HIS A 332 29.66 -23.61 -27.28
N ALA A 333 29.91 -23.77 -28.59
CA ALA A 333 30.43 -25.01 -29.13
C ALA A 333 31.92 -25.16 -28.81
N ASP A 334 32.42 -26.41 -28.67
CA ASP A 334 33.79 -26.72 -28.22
C ASP A 334 34.88 -25.99 -29.01
N ASP A 335 34.74 -25.87 -30.32
CA ASP A 335 35.68 -25.16 -31.20
C ASP A 335 35.55 -23.61 -31.17
N SER A 336 34.54 -23.07 -30.53
CA SER A 336 34.17 -21.63 -30.56
C SER A 336 34.32 -20.93 -29.23
N CYS A 337 34.82 -21.62 -28.21
CA CYS A 337 35.06 -20.97 -26.91
C CYS A 337 36.32 -20.08 -27.04
N PRO A 338 36.18 -18.76 -27.12
CA PRO A 338 37.32 -17.86 -27.25
C PRO A 338 38.15 -17.91 -25.98
N ASP A 339 39.45 -17.87 -26.14
CA ASP A 339 40.43 -17.68 -25.07
C ASP A 339 40.00 -16.50 -24.16
N HIS A 340 40.00 -16.70 -22.90
CA HIS A 340 39.43 -15.98 -21.77
C HIS A 340 39.73 -14.47 -21.63
N SER A 341 40.25 -13.78 -22.65
CA SER A 341 40.76 -12.41 -22.51
C SER A 341 39.98 -11.30 -23.21
N SER A 342 38.91 -11.57 -23.91
CA SER A 342 38.28 -10.53 -24.78
C SER A 342 36.74 -10.45 -24.81
N HIS A 343 36.02 -10.94 -23.81
CA HIS A 343 34.59 -10.71 -23.78
C HIS A 343 34.22 -9.56 -22.83
N ASN A 344 33.88 -8.39 -23.40
CA ASN A 344 33.04 -7.39 -22.78
C ASN A 344 31.66 -8.01 -22.53
N ALA A 345 31.19 -7.95 -21.27
CA ALA A 345 29.93 -8.50 -20.82
C ALA A 345 28.68 -7.88 -21.49
N ASP A 346 28.85 -6.95 -22.42
CA ASP A 346 27.78 -6.16 -23.04
C ASP A 346 27.23 -6.72 -24.36
N ASN A 347 27.76 -7.83 -24.87
CA ASN A 347 27.30 -8.44 -26.12
C ASN A 347 26.62 -9.80 -25.88
N VAL A 348 25.46 -9.78 -25.21
CA VAL A 348 24.50 -10.89 -25.28
C VAL A 348 23.73 -10.76 -26.58
N HIS A 349 24.25 -11.32 -27.68
CA HIS A 349 23.48 -11.44 -28.92
C HIS A 349 22.47 -12.59 -28.80
N ILE A 350 21.27 -12.28 -28.32
CA ILE A 350 20.09 -13.12 -28.48
C ILE A 350 19.72 -13.05 -29.97
N GLY A 351 20.16 -14.04 -30.78
CA GLY A 351 19.64 -14.19 -32.12
C GLY A 351 20.59 -14.64 -33.24
N GLU A 352 21.90 -14.61 -33.08
CA GLU A 352 22.83 -15.08 -34.12
C GLU A 352 23.80 -16.17 -33.55
N TYR A 353 23.27 -17.36 -33.32
CA TYR A 353 24.10 -18.54 -33.05
C TYR A 353 24.72 -19.04 -34.37
N SER A 354 25.95 -19.47 -34.30
CA SER A 354 26.60 -20.22 -35.39
C SER A 354 25.85 -21.54 -35.62
N ASP A 355 26.04 -22.14 -36.79
CA ASP A 355 25.38 -23.42 -37.10
C ASP A 355 25.71 -24.53 -36.09
N LYS A 356 26.93 -24.53 -35.54
CA LYS A 356 27.35 -25.48 -34.49
C LYS A 356 26.65 -25.24 -33.17
N GLU A 357 26.49 -23.98 -32.76
CA GLU A 357 25.78 -23.59 -31.54
C GLU A 357 24.27 -23.87 -31.65
N LYS A 358 23.66 -23.67 -32.82
CA LYS A 358 22.26 -24.07 -33.09
C LYS A 358 22.06 -25.57 -32.97
N ILE A 359 23.01 -26.38 -33.50
CA ILE A 359 22.96 -27.84 -33.38
C ILE A 359 23.10 -28.25 -31.90
N LEU A 360 24.00 -27.61 -31.17
CA LEU A 360 24.19 -27.88 -29.74
C LEU A 360 22.93 -27.60 -28.94
N LEU A 361 22.32 -26.42 -29.12
CA LEU A 361 21.08 -26.03 -28.48
C LEU A 361 19.92 -26.96 -28.85
N HIS A 362 19.78 -27.27 -30.13
CA HIS A 362 18.79 -28.20 -30.68
C HIS A 362 18.87 -29.58 -29.98
N LEU A 363 20.04 -30.20 -29.96
CA LEU A 363 20.18 -31.52 -29.35
C LEU A 363 20.00 -31.49 -27.83
N ALA A 364 20.41 -30.41 -27.16
CA ALA A 364 20.21 -30.27 -25.73
C ALA A 364 18.71 -30.06 -25.39
N ALA A 365 17.98 -29.27 -26.17
CA ALA A 365 16.53 -29.06 -25.98
C ALA A 365 15.76 -30.37 -26.12
N HIS A 366 16.09 -31.20 -27.14
CA HIS A 366 15.47 -32.51 -27.34
C HIS A 366 15.80 -33.50 -26.22
N ALA A 367 17.05 -33.54 -25.75
CA ALA A 367 17.45 -34.40 -24.64
C ALA A 367 16.65 -34.09 -23.35
N GLU A 368 16.32 -32.83 -23.13
CA GLU A 368 15.59 -32.31 -21.97
C GLU A 368 14.05 -32.28 -22.21
N HIS A 369 13.54 -32.86 -23.30
CA HIS A 369 12.12 -32.80 -23.66
C HIS A 369 11.18 -33.32 -22.56
N PHE A 370 11.54 -34.44 -21.93
CA PHE A 370 10.67 -35.10 -20.94
C PHE A 370 10.93 -34.65 -19.49
N THR A 371 11.87 -33.73 -19.25
CA THR A 371 12.16 -33.26 -17.90
C THR A 371 11.26 -32.11 -17.49
N THR A 372 10.87 -32.11 -16.23
CA THR A 372 10.18 -30.97 -15.59
C THR A 372 11.15 -29.98 -14.95
N HIS A 373 12.46 -30.20 -15.08
CA HIS A 373 13.45 -29.32 -14.49
C HIS A 373 13.45 -27.93 -15.17
N PRO A 374 13.59 -26.83 -14.42
CA PRO A 374 13.58 -25.45 -14.98
C PRO A 374 14.61 -25.23 -16.10
N VAL A 375 15.73 -25.92 -16.04
CA VAL A 375 16.77 -25.91 -17.08
C VAL A 375 16.23 -26.42 -18.41
N GLY A 376 15.49 -27.53 -18.40
CA GLY A 376 14.89 -28.08 -19.62
C GLY A 376 13.85 -27.13 -20.21
N ALA A 377 13.08 -26.46 -19.36
CA ALA A 377 12.14 -25.43 -19.80
C ALA A 377 12.86 -24.27 -20.51
N ALA A 378 13.99 -23.79 -19.97
CA ALA A 378 14.80 -22.75 -20.60
C ALA A 378 15.34 -23.15 -21.97
N LEU A 379 15.82 -24.39 -22.11
CA LEU A 379 16.34 -24.92 -23.37
C LEU A 379 15.22 -25.04 -24.43
N ARG A 380 14.05 -25.54 -24.07
CA ARG A 380 12.89 -25.63 -24.97
C ARG A 380 12.38 -24.25 -25.40
N THR A 381 12.34 -23.29 -24.48
CA THR A 381 11.96 -21.92 -24.81
C THR A 381 12.95 -21.25 -25.78
N ALA A 382 14.25 -21.56 -25.64
CA ALA A 382 15.28 -21.05 -26.55
C ALA A 382 15.26 -21.75 -27.92
N PHE A 383 14.70 -22.96 -28.03
CA PHE A 383 14.55 -23.69 -29.28
C PHE A 383 13.09 -24.21 -29.44
N PRO A 384 12.14 -23.34 -29.73
CA PRO A 384 10.71 -23.69 -29.81
C PRO A 384 10.37 -24.66 -30.97
N GLN A 385 11.23 -24.79 -31.98
CA GLN A 385 11.05 -25.75 -33.08
C GLN A 385 11.15 -27.21 -32.61
N GLU A 386 11.71 -27.46 -31.44
CA GLU A 386 11.82 -28.78 -30.81
C GLU A 386 10.51 -29.56 -30.81
N ALA A 387 9.38 -28.91 -30.54
CA ALA A 387 8.07 -29.53 -30.52
C ALA A 387 7.54 -29.96 -31.91
N THR A 388 8.12 -29.48 -33.02
CA THR A 388 7.54 -29.59 -34.38
C THR A 388 8.53 -30.12 -35.43
N ASP A 389 9.81 -30.23 -35.14
CA ASP A 389 10.85 -30.61 -36.12
C ASP A 389 10.93 -32.12 -36.42
N GLY A 390 10.16 -32.94 -35.67
CA GLY A 390 10.01 -34.38 -35.90
C GLY A 390 11.20 -35.24 -35.50
N CYS A 391 12.06 -34.72 -34.63
CA CYS A 391 13.18 -35.52 -34.11
C CYS A 391 12.71 -36.67 -33.23
N GLU A 392 13.29 -37.83 -33.40
CA GLU A 392 13.02 -39.01 -32.58
C GLU A 392 13.90 -39.00 -31.31
N VAL A 393 13.25 -38.99 -30.12
CA VAL A 393 13.96 -39.06 -28.83
C VAL A 393 13.65 -40.39 -28.16
N THR A 394 14.67 -41.17 -27.89
CA THR A 394 14.57 -42.50 -27.26
C THR A 394 15.63 -42.68 -26.15
N ASP A 395 15.48 -43.75 -25.38
CA ASP A 395 16.43 -44.14 -24.31
C ASP A 395 16.76 -43.01 -23.32
N VAL A 396 15.69 -42.27 -22.88
CA VAL A 396 15.84 -41.17 -21.95
C VAL A 396 16.11 -41.69 -20.54
N GLU A 397 17.21 -41.30 -19.95
CA GLU A 397 17.64 -41.67 -18.60
C GLU A 397 18.05 -40.43 -17.82
N GLU A 398 17.32 -40.12 -16.74
CA GLU A 398 17.67 -39.04 -15.82
C GLU A 398 18.62 -39.59 -14.74
N ILE A 399 19.82 -39.04 -14.63
CA ILE A 399 20.85 -39.42 -13.65
C ILE A 399 20.83 -38.40 -12.52
N ALA A 400 20.33 -38.82 -11.35
CA ALA A 400 20.14 -37.95 -10.20
C ALA A 400 21.42 -37.19 -9.82
N GLY A 401 21.29 -35.83 -9.77
CA GLY A 401 22.38 -34.94 -9.41
C GLY A 401 23.48 -34.78 -10.47
N GLN A 402 23.30 -35.31 -11.69
CA GLN A 402 24.27 -35.20 -12.79
C GLN A 402 23.67 -34.56 -14.04
N GLY A 403 22.49 -34.99 -14.48
CA GLY A 403 21.81 -34.52 -15.68
C GLY A 403 21.01 -35.61 -16.40
N ILE A 404 20.83 -35.46 -17.70
CA ILE A 404 20.04 -36.35 -18.54
C ILE A 404 20.87 -36.96 -19.69
N ARG A 405 20.57 -38.19 -20.02
CA ARG A 405 21.12 -38.91 -21.18
C ARG A 405 19.95 -39.35 -22.05
N ALA A 406 20.01 -39.05 -23.33
CA ALA A 406 18.97 -39.46 -24.29
C ALA A 406 19.59 -39.80 -25.65
N LYS A 407 18.89 -40.55 -26.48
CA LYS A 407 19.21 -40.68 -27.89
C LYS A 407 18.31 -39.74 -28.71
N VAL A 408 18.92 -38.82 -29.44
CA VAL A 408 18.26 -37.90 -30.35
C VAL A 408 18.68 -38.23 -31.78
N ASN A 409 17.73 -38.67 -32.59
CA ASN A 409 18.00 -39.15 -33.97
C ASN A 409 19.16 -40.17 -34.04
N GLY A 410 19.21 -41.10 -33.09
CA GLY A 410 20.22 -42.15 -32.99
C GLY A 410 21.55 -41.74 -32.37
N LYS A 411 21.82 -40.47 -32.10
CA LYS A 411 23.00 -39.96 -31.40
C LYS A 411 22.77 -39.98 -29.90
N VAL A 412 23.75 -40.41 -29.12
CA VAL A 412 23.72 -40.37 -27.66
C VAL A 412 24.07 -38.94 -27.20
N VAL A 413 23.11 -38.21 -26.65
CA VAL A 413 23.30 -36.87 -26.13
C VAL A 413 23.26 -36.91 -24.60
N CYS A 414 24.29 -36.37 -23.95
CA CYS A 414 24.35 -36.22 -22.50
C CYS A 414 24.36 -34.72 -22.17
N VAL A 415 23.40 -34.27 -21.36
CA VAL A 415 23.23 -32.88 -20.94
C VAL A 415 23.29 -32.84 -19.42
N GLY A 416 24.22 -32.07 -18.84
CA GLY A 416 24.35 -32.07 -17.39
C GLY A 416 25.53 -31.25 -16.85
N ASN A 417 25.86 -31.48 -15.59
CA ASN A 417 26.94 -30.79 -14.90
C ASN A 417 28.31 -31.49 -15.13
N LYS A 418 29.38 -30.96 -14.50
CA LYS A 418 30.72 -31.50 -14.56
C LYS A 418 30.79 -32.99 -14.23
N LYS A 419 30.04 -33.46 -13.22
CA LYS A 419 30.02 -34.87 -12.80
C LYS A 419 29.48 -35.77 -13.91
N MET A 420 28.54 -35.31 -14.71
CA MET A 420 28.02 -36.01 -15.86
C MET A 420 29.13 -36.20 -16.90
N MET A 421 29.89 -35.16 -17.21
CA MET A 421 31.01 -35.23 -18.16
C MET A 421 32.13 -36.15 -17.68
N GLU A 422 32.47 -36.10 -16.40
CA GLU A 422 33.44 -37.00 -15.77
C GLU A 422 32.98 -38.47 -15.82
N SER A 423 31.70 -38.73 -15.57
CA SER A 423 31.14 -40.09 -15.57
C SER A 423 31.19 -40.79 -16.94
N ILE A 424 31.08 -40.00 -18.02
CA ILE A 424 31.16 -40.51 -19.41
C ILE A 424 32.57 -40.40 -20.01
N GLY A 425 33.55 -39.86 -19.25
CA GLY A 425 34.92 -39.69 -19.70
C GLY A 425 35.13 -38.61 -20.76
N ALA A 426 34.21 -37.69 -20.91
CA ALA A 426 34.32 -36.56 -21.84
C ALA A 426 35.27 -35.49 -21.29
N GLN A 427 36.18 -35.01 -22.14
CA GLN A 427 37.10 -33.92 -21.77
C GLN A 427 36.36 -32.58 -21.85
N TRP A 428 35.90 -32.07 -20.71
CA TRP A 428 35.20 -30.79 -20.59
C TRP A 428 36.16 -29.67 -20.13
N HIS A 429 35.81 -28.42 -20.35
CA HIS A 429 36.54 -27.25 -19.84
C HIS A 429 35.61 -26.32 -19.05
N ASP A 430 36.19 -25.57 -18.12
CA ASP A 430 35.47 -24.56 -17.36
C ASP A 430 35.08 -23.35 -18.24
N CYS A 431 33.97 -22.75 -17.93
CA CYS A 431 33.53 -21.50 -18.52
C CYS A 431 33.56 -20.40 -17.45
N ASN A 432 34.10 -19.22 -17.79
CA ASN A 432 34.21 -18.09 -16.90
C ASN A 432 32.96 -17.18 -16.95
N GLN A 433 31.95 -17.49 -17.77
CA GLN A 433 30.71 -16.74 -17.79
C GLN A 433 29.89 -17.02 -16.51
N VAL A 434 29.27 -15.95 -16.03
CA VAL A 434 28.45 -16.01 -14.83
C VAL A 434 27.11 -16.67 -15.18
N GLY A 435 26.78 -17.78 -14.52
CA GLY A 435 25.53 -18.51 -14.72
C GLY A 435 25.60 -19.97 -14.32
N THR A 436 24.49 -20.67 -14.55
CA THR A 436 24.45 -22.14 -14.47
C THR A 436 24.98 -22.72 -15.78
N ILE A 437 26.13 -23.38 -15.72
CA ILE A 437 26.77 -23.96 -16.88
C ILE A 437 26.28 -25.39 -17.04
N ILE A 438 25.76 -25.68 -18.23
CA ILE A 438 25.30 -27.00 -18.64
C ILE A 438 26.19 -27.49 -19.76
N HIS A 439 26.91 -28.56 -19.49
CA HIS A 439 27.77 -29.20 -20.45
C HIS A 439 26.98 -30.17 -21.31
N VAL A 440 27.34 -30.26 -22.58
CA VAL A 440 26.73 -31.15 -23.56
C VAL A 440 27.79 -32.02 -24.20
N ALA A 441 27.56 -33.32 -24.22
CA ALA A 441 28.38 -34.28 -24.93
C ALA A 441 27.54 -35.08 -25.92
N ILE A 442 28.11 -35.36 -27.10
CA ILE A 442 27.48 -36.12 -28.19
C ILE A 442 28.36 -37.32 -28.49
N ASP A 443 27.78 -38.52 -28.46
CA ASP A 443 28.48 -39.82 -28.68
C ASP A 443 29.76 -39.94 -27.83
N GLY A 444 29.71 -39.50 -26.57
CA GLY A 444 30.79 -39.55 -25.61
C GLY A 444 31.88 -38.49 -25.79
N LYS A 445 31.76 -37.60 -26.76
CA LYS A 445 32.68 -36.48 -26.98
C LYS A 445 32.06 -35.18 -26.50
N TYR A 446 32.84 -34.35 -25.82
CA TYR A 446 32.41 -33.01 -25.44
C TYR A 446 32.09 -32.19 -26.67
N ALA A 447 30.92 -31.57 -26.67
CA ALA A 447 30.40 -30.77 -27.78
C ALA A 447 30.33 -29.28 -27.46
N GLY A 448 30.30 -28.92 -26.17
CA GLY A 448 30.25 -27.55 -25.72
C GLY A 448 29.42 -27.37 -24.45
N HIS A 449 29.05 -26.15 -24.15
CA HIS A 449 28.24 -25.83 -22.98
C HIS A 449 27.24 -24.71 -23.26
N ILE A 450 26.18 -24.68 -22.46
CA ILE A 450 25.14 -23.70 -22.49
C ILE A 450 25.11 -23.01 -21.14
N VAL A 451 25.07 -21.68 -21.14
CA VAL A 451 24.97 -20.84 -19.92
C VAL A 451 23.52 -20.41 -19.75
N ILE A 452 22.97 -20.73 -18.60
CA ILE A 452 21.58 -20.37 -18.25
C ILE A 452 21.59 -19.42 -17.07
N ASN A 453 20.87 -18.32 -17.22
CA ASN A 453 20.71 -17.31 -16.19
C ASN A 453 19.24 -17.02 -15.92
N ASP A 454 18.95 -16.57 -14.71
CA ASP A 454 17.68 -15.98 -14.34
C ASP A 454 17.61 -14.55 -14.93
N THR A 455 16.51 -14.23 -15.60
CA THR A 455 16.35 -12.97 -16.33
C THR A 455 15.98 -11.83 -15.39
N LEU A 456 16.67 -10.68 -15.53
CA LEU A 456 16.37 -9.47 -14.78
C LEU A 456 15.04 -8.86 -15.27
N LYS A 457 14.20 -8.38 -14.33
CA LYS A 457 13.02 -7.61 -14.68
C LYS A 457 13.43 -6.24 -15.22
N GLU A 458 12.80 -5.78 -16.29
CA GLU A 458 13.14 -4.52 -16.97
C GLU A 458 13.11 -3.29 -16.05
N GLY A 459 12.25 -3.29 -15.03
CA GLY A 459 12.10 -2.19 -14.07
C GLY A 459 13.13 -2.17 -12.94
N SER A 460 13.90 -3.25 -12.69
CA SER A 460 14.72 -3.41 -11.48
C SER A 460 15.82 -2.35 -11.33
N ALA A 461 16.60 -2.10 -12.37
CA ALA A 461 17.65 -1.08 -12.33
C ALA A 461 17.08 0.34 -12.16
N HIS A 462 15.93 0.62 -12.77
CA HIS A 462 15.24 1.90 -12.62
C HIS A 462 14.73 2.08 -11.18
N ALA A 463 14.09 1.04 -10.61
CA ALA A 463 13.58 1.07 -9.24
C ALA A 463 14.68 1.36 -8.21
N ILE A 464 15.85 0.72 -8.34
CA ILE A 464 16.98 0.91 -7.43
C ILE A 464 17.53 2.34 -7.54
N ARG A 465 17.70 2.86 -8.76
CA ARG A 465 18.14 4.24 -8.99
C ARG A 465 17.17 5.25 -8.37
N GLU A 466 15.89 5.08 -8.63
CA GLU A 466 14.84 5.96 -8.11
C GLU A 466 14.75 5.92 -6.58
N LEU A 467 14.93 4.77 -5.95
CA LEU A 467 15.01 4.64 -4.48
C LEU A 467 16.21 5.43 -3.92
N LYS A 468 17.37 5.40 -4.57
CA LYS A 468 18.54 6.21 -4.18
C LYS A 468 18.28 7.71 -4.35
N GLU A 469 17.64 8.12 -5.42
CA GLU A 469 17.22 9.52 -5.63
C GLU A 469 16.23 9.98 -4.56
N LEU A 470 15.37 9.08 -4.08
CA LEU A 470 14.50 9.32 -2.95
C LEU A 470 15.23 9.32 -1.59
N GLY A 471 16.57 9.18 -1.54
CA GLY A 471 17.36 9.23 -0.32
C GLY A 471 17.28 7.95 0.51
N VAL A 472 17.10 6.79 -0.15
CA VAL A 472 17.43 5.49 0.45
C VAL A 472 18.96 5.40 0.53
N GLU A 473 19.47 5.20 1.73
CA GLU A 473 20.90 5.29 2.03
C GLU A 473 21.64 4.00 1.69
N LYS A 474 20.93 2.86 1.71
CA LYS A 474 21.52 1.55 1.48
C LYS A 474 20.54 0.60 0.77
N THR A 475 21.03 -0.04 -0.30
CA THR A 475 20.32 -1.09 -1.05
C THR A 475 21.13 -2.38 -0.98
N VAL A 476 20.51 -3.46 -0.50
CA VAL A 476 21.18 -4.74 -0.25
C VAL A 476 20.43 -5.85 -0.97
N MET A 477 21.12 -6.79 -1.57
CA MET A 477 20.53 -8.02 -2.10
C MET A 477 20.95 -9.23 -1.27
N LEU A 478 19.98 -10.08 -0.93
CA LEU A 478 20.21 -11.38 -0.30
C LEU A 478 19.81 -12.48 -1.28
N THR A 479 20.70 -13.44 -1.51
CA THR A 479 20.44 -14.55 -2.43
C THR A 479 21.06 -15.86 -1.94
N GLY A 480 20.44 -16.99 -2.27
CA GLY A 480 21.01 -18.32 -2.08
C GLY A 480 21.97 -18.75 -3.19
N ASP A 481 22.09 -17.96 -4.25
CA ASP A 481 22.96 -18.27 -5.38
C ASP A 481 24.45 -18.17 -5.03
N ARG A 482 25.29 -18.66 -5.96
CA ARG A 482 26.74 -18.50 -5.86
C ARG A 482 27.11 -17.02 -5.83
N ARG A 483 28.22 -16.74 -5.17
CA ARG A 483 28.72 -15.36 -4.97
C ARG A 483 28.92 -14.63 -6.29
N GLU A 484 29.52 -15.26 -7.30
CA GLU A 484 29.82 -14.66 -8.60
C GLU A 484 28.52 -14.20 -9.30
N VAL A 485 27.45 -15.01 -9.23
CA VAL A 485 26.14 -14.70 -9.82
C VAL A 485 25.48 -13.54 -9.07
N GLY A 486 25.52 -13.56 -7.74
CA GLY A 486 24.94 -12.50 -6.91
C GLY A 486 25.66 -11.16 -7.13
N GLU A 487 26.98 -11.15 -7.15
CA GLU A 487 27.79 -9.94 -7.34
C GLU A 487 27.59 -9.33 -8.75
N ASP A 488 27.49 -10.14 -9.80
CA ASP A 488 27.21 -9.69 -11.16
C ASP A 488 25.84 -9.01 -11.26
N VAL A 489 24.80 -9.62 -10.70
CA VAL A 489 23.46 -9.04 -10.65
C VAL A 489 23.45 -7.72 -9.85
N ALA A 490 24.09 -7.70 -8.69
CA ALA A 490 24.17 -6.49 -7.87
C ALA A 490 24.88 -5.35 -8.58
N HIS A 491 25.97 -5.64 -9.30
CA HIS A 491 26.73 -4.67 -10.09
C HIS A 491 25.88 -4.12 -11.26
N LYS A 492 25.20 -4.99 -12.02
CA LYS A 492 24.32 -4.59 -13.14
C LYS A 492 23.16 -3.71 -12.68
N LEU A 493 22.61 -3.97 -11.51
CA LEU A 493 21.51 -3.21 -10.93
C LEU A 493 21.95 -1.97 -10.14
N GLY A 494 23.25 -1.83 -9.84
CA GLY A 494 23.80 -0.73 -9.07
C GLY A 494 23.44 -0.80 -7.57
N LEU A 495 23.32 -1.99 -7.00
CA LEU A 495 23.12 -2.21 -5.56
C LEU A 495 24.40 -1.91 -4.77
N ASP A 496 24.24 -1.52 -3.49
CA ASP A 496 25.38 -1.15 -2.64
C ASP A 496 26.06 -2.38 -2.00
N GLU A 497 25.30 -3.45 -1.75
CA GLU A 497 25.80 -4.67 -1.11
C GLU A 497 25.07 -5.91 -1.63
N CYS A 498 25.80 -7.01 -1.77
CA CYS A 498 25.26 -8.34 -2.05
C CYS A 498 25.73 -9.33 -0.98
N ARG A 499 24.82 -10.18 -0.52
CA ARG A 499 25.10 -11.35 0.30
C ARG A 499 24.57 -12.58 -0.41
N ALA A 500 25.48 -13.44 -0.79
CA ALA A 500 25.23 -14.66 -1.57
C ALA A 500 25.39 -15.92 -0.72
N GLU A 501 25.02 -17.07 -1.27
CA GLU A 501 25.15 -18.40 -0.66
C GLU A 501 24.38 -18.55 0.67
N LEU A 502 23.26 -17.82 0.81
CA LEU A 502 22.49 -17.78 2.05
C LEU A 502 21.41 -18.87 2.09
N LEU A 503 21.31 -19.55 3.22
CA LEU A 503 20.14 -20.33 3.58
C LEU A 503 18.98 -19.40 4.02
N PRO A 504 17.71 -19.85 4.00
CA PRO A 504 16.59 -19.03 4.46
C PRO A 504 16.75 -18.49 5.90
N THR A 505 17.35 -19.27 6.79
CA THR A 505 17.67 -18.86 8.17
C THR A 505 18.72 -17.75 8.24
N ASP A 506 19.68 -17.78 7.31
CA ASP A 506 20.75 -16.78 7.25
C ASP A 506 20.21 -15.43 6.77
N LYS A 507 19.25 -15.42 5.83
CA LYS A 507 18.55 -14.21 5.40
C LYS A 507 17.90 -13.49 6.59
N VAL A 508 17.20 -14.22 7.48
CA VAL A 508 16.61 -13.64 8.70
C VAL A 508 17.68 -13.01 9.58
N SER A 509 18.77 -13.73 9.83
CA SER A 509 19.87 -13.27 10.66
C SER A 509 20.54 -12.01 10.10
N HIS A 510 20.72 -11.93 8.78
CA HIS A 510 21.26 -10.74 8.12
C HIS A 510 20.31 -9.53 8.22
N VAL A 511 19.01 -9.73 8.03
CA VAL A 511 18.02 -8.65 8.23
C VAL A 511 18.02 -8.17 9.68
N GLU A 512 18.15 -9.06 10.66
CA GLU A 512 18.28 -8.68 12.08
C GLU A 512 19.54 -7.86 12.37
N GLN A 513 20.66 -8.17 11.73
CA GLN A 513 21.87 -7.37 11.83
C GLN A 513 21.67 -5.97 11.24
N LEU A 514 21.06 -5.87 10.05
CA LEU A 514 20.77 -4.61 9.40
C LEU A 514 19.79 -3.76 10.22
N LEU A 515 18.79 -4.38 10.85
CA LEU A 515 17.85 -3.70 11.77
C LEU A 515 18.57 -3.09 12.98
N LYS A 516 19.62 -3.74 13.51
CA LYS A 516 20.42 -3.22 14.62
C LYS A 516 21.37 -2.09 14.22
N THR A 517 21.83 -2.10 12.98
CA THR A 517 22.85 -1.15 12.47
C THR A 517 22.28 0.00 11.66
N LYS A 518 20.97 -0.02 11.36
CA LYS A 518 20.31 1.06 10.61
C LYS A 518 20.39 2.39 11.35
N PRO A 519 20.42 3.54 10.65
CA PRO A 519 20.44 4.86 11.24
C PRO A 519 19.20 5.11 12.13
N ALA A 520 19.38 5.88 13.20
CA ALA A 520 18.29 6.22 14.12
C ALA A 520 17.17 6.97 13.37
N GLY A 521 15.92 6.57 13.60
CA GLY A 521 14.75 7.18 12.95
C GLY A 521 14.46 6.69 11.53
N LYS A 522 15.32 5.85 10.94
CA LYS A 522 15.09 5.19 9.66
C LYS A 522 14.51 3.81 9.83
N THR A 523 13.84 3.32 8.79
CA THR A 523 13.25 1.98 8.73
C THR A 523 13.93 1.14 7.66
N LEU A 524 13.82 -0.18 7.82
CA LEU A 524 14.28 -1.17 6.86
C LEU A 524 13.07 -1.80 6.19
N ALA A 525 13.04 -1.75 4.85
CA ALA A 525 12.09 -2.50 4.04
C ALA A 525 12.76 -3.77 3.49
N TYR A 526 12.05 -4.89 3.54
CA TYR A 526 12.43 -6.13 2.84
C TYR A 526 11.47 -6.38 1.71
N VAL A 527 12.00 -6.70 0.53
CA VAL A 527 11.22 -6.97 -0.69
C VAL A 527 11.49 -8.40 -1.13
N GLY A 528 10.43 -9.20 -1.28
CA GLY A 528 10.52 -10.60 -1.68
C GLY A 528 9.27 -11.09 -2.38
N ASP A 529 9.29 -12.32 -2.93
CA ASP A 529 8.12 -12.97 -3.55
C ASP A 529 7.13 -13.55 -2.54
N GLY A 530 7.54 -13.66 -1.28
CA GLY A 530 6.73 -14.08 -0.13
C GLY A 530 6.52 -15.58 0.02
N ILE A 531 6.90 -16.42 -0.92
CA ILE A 531 6.70 -17.87 -0.81
C ILE A 531 7.74 -18.44 0.18
N ASN A 532 9.01 -18.13 -0.04
CA ASN A 532 10.12 -18.61 0.78
C ASN A 532 10.54 -17.61 1.86
N ASP A 533 10.21 -16.34 1.68
CA ASP A 533 10.68 -15.21 2.48
C ASP A 533 9.69 -14.72 3.54
N ALA A 534 8.57 -15.40 3.74
CA ALA A 534 7.55 -15.01 4.74
C ALA A 534 8.12 -14.71 6.15
N PRO A 535 9.08 -15.48 6.69
CA PRO A 535 9.70 -15.16 7.98
C PRO A 535 10.52 -13.87 7.95
N VAL A 536 11.17 -13.57 6.82
CA VAL A 536 12.00 -12.38 6.63
C VAL A 536 11.13 -11.14 6.45
N LEU A 537 10.05 -11.24 5.66
CA LEU A 537 9.03 -10.19 5.49
C LEU A 537 8.46 -9.74 6.83
N LYS A 538 8.06 -10.68 7.69
CA LYS A 538 7.52 -10.39 9.02
C LYS A 538 8.56 -9.79 9.98
N ARG A 539 9.85 -10.01 9.74
CA ARG A 539 10.91 -9.52 10.62
C ARG A 539 11.36 -8.12 10.32
N ALA A 540 11.21 -7.65 9.09
CA ALA A 540 11.52 -6.28 8.67
C ALA A 540 10.63 -5.24 9.37
N ASP A 541 11.00 -3.94 9.33
CA ASP A 541 10.09 -2.86 9.74
C ASP A 541 8.92 -2.73 8.77
N VAL A 542 9.14 -3.04 7.48
CA VAL A 542 8.12 -3.15 6.43
C VAL A 542 8.46 -4.30 5.51
N GLY A 543 7.60 -5.29 5.44
CA GLY A 543 7.67 -6.37 4.46
C GLY A 543 6.87 -6.01 3.21
N ILE A 544 7.50 -6.06 2.03
CA ILE A 544 6.89 -5.78 0.72
C ILE A 544 6.88 -7.07 -0.10
N ALA A 545 5.72 -7.58 -0.47
CA ALA A 545 5.58 -8.74 -1.35
C ALA A 545 5.39 -8.29 -2.80
N MET A 546 6.12 -8.95 -3.72
CA MET A 546 6.04 -8.77 -5.16
C MET A 546 5.02 -9.76 -5.75
N GLY A 547 4.27 -9.35 -6.80
CA GLY A 547 3.40 -10.24 -7.57
C GLY A 547 2.33 -10.98 -6.74
N GLY A 548 1.89 -10.37 -5.64
CA GLY A 548 1.19 -11.01 -4.52
C GLY A 548 -0.15 -11.68 -4.84
N LEU A 549 -0.74 -11.45 -6.01
CA LEU A 549 -2.03 -12.04 -6.38
C LEU A 549 -1.96 -13.56 -6.60
N GLY A 550 -0.76 -14.14 -6.77
CA GLY A 550 -0.55 -15.58 -6.95
C GLY A 550 -0.22 -16.35 -5.67
N SER A 551 0.20 -15.69 -4.59
CA SER A 551 0.66 -16.33 -3.35
C SER A 551 -0.08 -15.84 -2.12
N ASP A 552 -0.94 -16.69 -1.58
CA ASP A 552 -1.68 -16.41 -0.34
C ASP A 552 -0.74 -16.19 0.86
N ALA A 553 0.35 -16.95 0.92
CA ALA A 553 1.35 -16.83 1.98
C ALA A 553 2.09 -15.48 1.92
N ALA A 554 2.39 -14.98 0.72
CA ALA A 554 2.98 -13.66 0.52
C ALA A 554 2.03 -12.55 0.99
N ILE A 555 0.76 -12.63 0.56
CA ILE A 555 -0.26 -11.67 0.96
C ILE A 555 -0.40 -11.65 2.49
N GLU A 556 -0.40 -12.78 3.16
CA GLU A 556 -0.56 -12.84 4.61
C GLU A 556 0.67 -12.29 5.36
N ALA A 557 1.86 -12.61 4.89
CA ALA A 557 3.12 -12.28 5.56
C ALA A 557 3.55 -10.82 5.41
N ALA A 558 3.26 -10.18 4.25
CA ALA A 558 3.72 -8.84 3.95
C ALA A 558 2.82 -7.75 4.55
N ASP A 559 3.39 -6.57 4.76
CA ASP A 559 2.71 -5.34 5.20
C ASP A 559 2.25 -4.50 4.02
N VAL A 560 2.95 -4.64 2.90
CA VAL A 560 2.67 -3.99 1.62
C VAL A 560 2.69 -5.07 0.54
N VAL A 561 1.69 -5.06 -0.33
CA VAL A 561 1.59 -6.02 -1.43
C VAL A 561 1.54 -5.25 -2.75
N LEU A 562 2.48 -5.55 -3.64
CA LEU A 562 2.45 -5.08 -5.02
C LEU A 562 1.65 -6.10 -5.82
N MET A 563 0.55 -5.64 -6.44
CA MET A 563 -0.44 -6.54 -7.06
C MET A 563 0.06 -7.09 -8.41
N ASP A 564 0.94 -6.36 -9.06
CA ASP A 564 1.71 -6.79 -10.22
C ASP A 564 3.18 -7.06 -9.87
N ASP A 565 3.92 -7.49 -10.85
CA ASP A 565 5.30 -7.91 -10.69
C ASP A 565 6.31 -6.80 -11.11
N ASP A 566 5.90 -5.53 -11.03
CA ASP A 566 6.72 -4.37 -11.42
C ASP A 566 7.54 -3.80 -10.24
N PRO A 567 8.89 -3.93 -10.24
CA PRO A 567 9.74 -3.38 -9.20
C PRO A 567 9.69 -1.85 -9.05
N ARG A 568 9.30 -1.11 -10.10
CA ARG A 568 9.17 0.36 -10.06
C ARG A 568 8.13 0.81 -9.02
N LYS A 569 7.17 -0.03 -8.71
CA LYS A 569 6.14 0.27 -7.69
C LYS A 569 6.67 0.33 -6.27
N ILE A 570 7.86 -0.21 -6.00
CA ILE A 570 8.53 -0.07 -4.69
C ILE A 570 8.87 1.41 -4.45
N ALA A 571 9.52 2.05 -5.41
CA ALA A 571 9.83 3.48 -5.34
C ALA A 571 8.57 4.34 -5.29
N LEU A 572 7.55 3.98 -6.07
CA LEU A 572 6.25 4.63 -6.06
C LEU A 572 5.56 4.55 -4.69
N ALA A 573 5.60 3.40 -4.01
CA ALA A 573 5.07 3.24 -2.65
C ALA A 573 5.74 4.21 -1.67
N VAL A 574 7.06 4.35 -1.73
CA VAL A 574 7.83 5.29 -0.91
C VAL A 574 7.45 6.75 -1.22
N LYS A 575 7.27 7.11 -2.50
CA LYS A 575 6.83 8.47 -2.90
C LYS A 575 5.44 8.80 -2.34
N ILE A 576 4.49 7.88 -2.50
CA ILE A 576 3.11 8.07 -2.00
C ILE A 576 3.15 8.23 -0.47
N ALA A 577 3.90 7.37 0.23
CA ALA A 577 4.03 7.44 1.67
C ALA A 577 4.60 8.79 2.15
N ARG A 578 5.70 9.26 1.56
CA ARG A 578 6.32 10.56 1.90
C ARG A 578 5.40 11.73 1.66
N ARG A 579 4.70 11.73 0.52
CA ARG A 579 3.72 12.78 0.21
C ARG A 579 2.57 12.79 1.21
N THR A 580 2.05 11.63 1.58
CA THR A 580 0.97 11.50 2.58
C THR A 580 1.40 12.07 3.92
N ILE A 581 2.58 11.68 4.41
CA ILE A 581 3.14 12.21 5.67
C ILE A 581 3.37 13.72 5.59
N HIS A 582 3.85 14.23 4.46
CA HIS A 582 4.06 15.67 4.27
C HIS A 582 2.76 16.45 4.38
N ILE A 583 1.68 16.01 3.70
CA ILE A 583 0.35 16.63 3.80
C ILE A 583 -0.19 16.56 5.23
N ALA A 584 0.01 15.43 5.93
CA ALA A 584 -0.39 15.32 7.33
C ALA A 584 0.35 16.32 8.22
N HIS A 585 1.65 16.50 8.03
CA HIS A 585 2.44 17.50 8.76
C HIS A 585 2.03 18.94 8.41
N GLU A 586 1.74 19.26 7.13
CA GLU A 586 1.21 20.56 6.74
C GLU A 586 -0.07 20.87 7.53
N ASN A 587 -1.01 19.93 7.60
CA ASN A 587 -2.26 20.09 8.33
C ASN A 587 -2.03 20.31 9.83
N VAL A 588 -1.13 19.53 10.45
CA VAL A 588 -0.79 19.65 11.88
C VAL A 588 -0.21 21.04 12.18
N ILE A 589 0.80 21.47 11.41
CA ILE A 589 1.47 22.77 11.62
C ILE A 589 0.48 23.92 11.41
N PHE A 590 -0.32 23.87 10.35
CA PHE A 590 -1.30 24.89 10.04
C PHE A 590 -2.37 25.00 11.14
N ALA A 591 -2.97 23.87 11.55
CA ALA A 591 -4.01 23.85 12.56
C ALA A 591 -3.51 24.35 13.92
N ILE A 592 -2.34 23.88 14.37
CA ILE A 592 -1.76 24.33 15.65
C ILE A 592 -1.37 25.81 15.56
N GLY A 593 -0.79 26.26 14.46
CA GLY A 593 -0.34 27.65 14.29
C GLY A 593 -1.50 28.64 14.39
N VAL A 594 -2.60 28.39 13.68
CA VAL A 594 -3.79 29.24 13.73
C VAL A 594 -4.43 29.24 15.13
N LYS A 595 -4.56 28.05 15.74
CA LYS A 595 -5.13 27.93 17.09
C LYS A 595 -4.33 28.68 18.14
N VAL A 596 -3.02 28.53 18.16
CA VAL A 596 -2.14 29.25 19.08
C VAL A 596 -2.26 30.76 18.89
N ALA A 597 -2.30 31.26 17.65
CA ALA A 597 -2.48 32.67 17.36
C ALA A 597 -3.80 33.21 17.91
N VAL A 598 -4.92 32.50 17.68
CA VAL A 598 -6.25 32.94 18.16
C VAL A 598 -6.36 32.81 19.68
N LEU A 599 -5.76 31.77 20.30
CA LEU A 599 -5.68 31.66 21.77
C LEU A 599 -4.95 32.85 22.42
N ILE A 600 -3.85 33.29 21.83
CA ILE A 600 -3.12 34.48 22.30
C ILE A 600 -4.03 35.71 22.19
N LEU A 601 -4.69 35.91 21.04
CA LEU A 601 -5.61 37.04 20.84
C LEU A 601 -6.78 37.01 21.81
N ALA A 602 -7.36 35.84 22.08
CA ALA A 602 -8.45 35.65 23.05
C ALA A 602 -7.99 36.02 24.47
N THR A 603 -6.79 35.61 24.87
CA THR A 603 -6.23 35.88 26.21
C THR A 603 -6.01 37.37 26.45
N ILE A 604 -5.51 38.11 25.47
CA ILE A 604 -5.29 39.57 25.57
C ILE A 604 -6.58 40.37 25.37
N GLY A 605 -7.73 39.72 25.11
CA GLY A 605 -9.04 40.36 24.97
C GLY A 605 -9.32 40.92 23.58
N LEU A 606 -8.51 40.60 22.56
CA LEU A 606 -8.76 40.96 21.16
C LEU A 606 -9.48 39.83 20.39
N GLY A 607 -9.63 38.66 20.99
CA GLY A 607 -10.32 37.52 20.39
C GLY A 607 -11.83 37.71 20.39
N THR A 608 -12.46 37.40 19.28
CA THR A 608 -13.92 37.36 19.14
C THR A 608 -14.40 35.93 18.95
N MET A 609 -15.69 35.67 19.24
CA MET A 609 -16.30 34.36 19.01
C MET A 609 -16.21 33.95 17.52
N TRP A 610 -16.29 34.88 16.59
CA TRP A 610 -16.12 34.65 15.17
C TRP A 610 -14.71 34.14 14.80
N MET A 611 -13.69 34.72 15.44
CA MET A 611 -12.32 34.23 15.26
C MET A 611 -12.15 32.81 15.82
N ALA A 612 -12.83 32.51 16.93
CA ALA A 612 -12.84 31.19 17.53
C ALA A 612 -13.47 30.14 16.57
N VAL A 613 -14.62 30.44 16.01
CA VAL A 613 -15.32 29.59 15.04
C VAL A 613 -14.48 29.38 13.79
N PHE A 614 -13.87 30.45 13.24
CA PHE A 614 -12.98 30.33 12.08
C PHE A 614 -11.75 29.46 12.39
N ALA A 615 -11.14 29.63 13.56
CA ALA A 615 -9.98 28.84 13.98
C ALA A 615 -10.31 27.37 14.22
N ASP A 616 -11.54 27.03 14.46
CA ASP A 616 -11.99 25.64 14.63
C ASP A 616 -12.55 25.07 13.32
N VAL A 617 -13.72 25.53 12.89
CA VAL A 617 -14.43 25.00 11.72
C VAL A 617 -13.74 25.38 10.40
N GLY A 618 -13.34 26.65 10.22
CA GLY A 618 -12.69 27.11 9.00
C GLY A 618 -11.36 26.40 8.74
N VAL A 619 -10.57 26.22 9.79
CA VAL A 619 -9.28 25.48 9.70
C VAL A 619 -9.52 24.01 9.45
N THR A 620 -10.54 23.40 10.06
CA THR A 620 -10.92 22.00 9.80
C THR A 620 -11.27 21.79 8.34
N VAL A 621 -12.15 22.63 7.76
CA VAL A 621 -12.50 22.56 6.33
C VAL A 621 -11.27 22.70 5.44
N LEU A 622 -10.38 23.65 5.70
CA LEU A 622 -9.15 23.83 4.92
C LEU A 622 -8.21 22.64 5.06
N ALA A 623 -8.06 22.07 6.26
CA ALA A 623 -7.23 20.90 6.50
C ALA A 623 -7.79 19.64 5.82
N VAL A 624 -9.13 19.47 5.82
CA VAL A 624 -9.82 18.41 5.08
C VAL A 624 -9.60 18.54 3.57
N LEU A 625 -9.77 19.74 3.02
CA LEU A 625 -9.51 20.00 1.60
C LEU A 625 -8.03 19.72 1.23
N ASN A 626 -7.10 20.07 2.11
CA ASN A 626 -5.69 19.72 1.92
C ASN A 626 -5.46 18.21 2.00
N ALA A 627 -6.10 17.51 2.95
CA ALA A 627 -6.03 16.05 3.08
C ALA A 627 -6.51 15.33 1.81
N MET A 628 -7.56 15.84 1.15
CA MET A 628 -8.06 15.29 -0.11
C MET A 628 -7.04 15.31 -1.26
N ARG A 629 -5.96 16.10 -1.16
CA ARG A 629 -4.84 16.08 -2.12
C ARG A 629 -4.10 14.74 -2.11
N SER A 630 -4.19 13.97 -1.02
CA SER A 630 -3.63 12.61 -0.95
C SER A 630 -4.38 11.62 -1.86
N LEU A 631 -5.66 11.87 -2.15
CA LEU A 631 -6.51 11.09 -3.06
C LEU A 631 -6.27 11.39 -4.55
N GLY A 632 -5.63 12.51 -4.89
CA GLY A 632 -5.63 13.09 -6.23
C GLY A 632 -5.02 12.19 -7.31
N LYS A 633 -5.61 12.21 -8.51
CA LYS A 633 -5.02 11.68 -9.76
C LYS A 633 -3.67 12.35 -9.99
N ASN A 634 -2.60 11.63 -9.78
CA ASN A 634 -1.25 12.17 -9.89
C ASN A 634 -0.80 12.26 -11.35
N ARG A 635 -0.79 13.47 -11.89
CA ARG A 635 0.06 13.81 -13.06
C ARG A 635 1.57 13.75 -12.74
N LEU A 636 1.96 13.41 -11.51
CA LEU A 636 3.36 13.35 -11.05
C LEU A 636 4.06 12.00 -11.31
N PHE A 637 3.36 10.99 -11.82
CA PHE A 637 3.91 9.65 -12.01
C PHE A 637 4.39 9.38 -13.45
N TYR A 638 4.24 10.34 -14.36
CA TYR A 638 4.66 10.22 -15.77
C TYR A 638 5.66 11.31 -16.20
N ARG A 639 6.51 11.75 -15.28
CA ARG A 639 7.70 12.57 -15.62
C ARG A 639 8.95 11.89 -15.13
#